data_346d0cea207df24801a058a69ebbf9d4
#
_entry.id   346d0cea207df24801a058a69ebbf9d4
#
_cell.length_a   1.000
_cell.length_b   1.000
_cell.length_c   1.000
_cell.angle_alpha   90.00
_cell.angle_beta   90.00
_cell.angle_gamma   90.00
#
_symmetry.space_group_name_H-M   'P 1'
#
loop_
_entity.id
_entity.type
_entity.pdbx_description
1 polymer ?
#
loop_
_entity_poly.entity_id
_entity_poly.type
_entity_poly.pdbx_seq_one_letter_code
_entity_poly.pdbx_strand_id
1 'polypeptide(L)'
;MSAEVYRDSCGIPHLRAADARELAYAQGRATAVDRAWQLEVERHRVQGSTAAFLGPDAVGWDVFARRARLADTARRCFEALDAETARWVTAYVAGVNDGLAEGAAAHPGFAGTGLAPGRWEPWTPLGVWLSTHILFAGFPTKLWRERAVAVLGPEAVELFATDGPGTAGSNGWLVTGEHTASGAAIIAGDPHRFIEDPGVYQQIRLACPEFDVIGLAVPGVPGIAHFGHTGSVAWAITNAMADYQDLYRERLRRDGTEVRALGPDGWAPAAVHTETVEVAGAAPVTVEVIETDRGPVIIGGPDAPDAISLRHPPRVTAALGFAALPGLLRARTADDVDRAFDTWVEPVNVVQAADTRGGTLHRVAGRVPLRHETNRVRVVPAWEAAHAWTGWAPMPRAEVDGTAVMANQRGLAAPLGVEFAPPYRADRIAALLSASHNWTPPQMSAIHMDTELASARPLLALLASLDGLSPRAAGLRDRLTRWNRRMDADSEDATAYATVRERVVRALAAHPSFADLAELPPLPDLFLPWLALTPRIAFALETVLTTSLLPQADRVEPVRAALEEVASEEREFGPWGEAHRLAPWQALPAGEEWPGLAGDHDCVLSTSSVPGLTHRSARGPAARYVWDLAARENSLWVVPFGASGAPGSPHHRDQLERWVAGELVGVETAWEDLSRETMYEYEQSGEVYVYVYEEKVPDFGTVRLRRLDPAGDADLVHSWVTQDRARFWGMRDADRAHVEETYAYVDSLPTHHAFLLLLDDEPVGLFQTYEPGADPLGECYEVRPGDVGIHILVAPAPGPARPGFTGALMRSLIRYVLSDPAVRRIVVEPDVRNVKSIERMVRSGFVLGEEVAKPEKRARLAFLERPPTPPLP
;
A
#
# COMPACT_ATOMS: atom_id res chain seq x y z
N MET A 1 16.26 -17.48 22.90
CA MET A 1 17.11 -16.63 22.06
C MET A 1 16.75 -15.19 22.36
N SER A 2 17.70 -14.28 22.39
CA SER A 2 17.44 -12.92 22.89
C SER A 2 17.87 -11.88 21.87
N ALA A 3 16.90 -11.09 21.39
CA ALA A 3 17.19 -9.92 20.59
C ALA A 3 17.49 -8.71 21.50
N GLU A 4 18.47 -7.92 21.13
CA GLU A 4 18.87 -6.74 21.86
C GLU A 4 18.33 -5.47 21.20
N VAL A 5 17.77 -4.57 22.01
CA VAL A 5 17.29 -3.26 21.58
C VAL A 5 18.18 -2.18 22.17
N TYR A 6 18.65 -1.33 21.30
CA TYR A 6 19.42 -0.14 21.65
C TYR A 6 18.71 1.10 21.10
N ARG A 7 18.96 2.24 21.71
CA ARG A 7 18.45 3.54 21.26
C ARG A 7 19.60 4.53 21.12
N ASP A 8 19.54 5.35 20.09
CA ASP A 8 20.41 6.52 19.98
C ASP A 8 19.81 7.75 20.70
N SER A 9 20.46 8.89 20.55
CA SER A 9 20.04 10.15 21.22
C SER A 9 18.70 10.69 20.74
N CYS A 10 18.19 10.24 19.61
CA CYS A 10 16.86 10.58 19.06
C CYS A 10 15.82 9.48 19.34
N GLY A 11 16.16 8.49 20.17
CA GLY A 11 15.28 7.38 20.49
C GLY A 11 15.09 6.39 19.33
N ILE A 12 15.86 6.48 18.26
CA ILE A 12 15.78 5.59 17.11
C ILE A 12 16.19 4.18 17.52
N PRO A 13 15.38 3.15 17.20
CA PRO A 13 15.70 1.78 17.57
C PRO A 13 16.80 1.18 16.69
N HIS A 14 17.80 0.59 17.34
CA HIS A 14 18.86 -0.23 16.74
C HIS A 14 18.71 -1.64 17.27
N LEU A 15 18.38 -2.59 16.42
CA LEU A 15 18.04 -3.96 16.79
C LEU A 15 19.17 -4.92 16.37
N ARG A 16 19.51 -5.84 17.28
CA ARG A 16 20.48 -6.89 17.01
C ARG A 16 19.96 -8.24 17.46
N ALA A 17 20.03 -9.23 16.58
CA ALA A 17 19.54 -10.58 16.86
C ALA A 17 20.47 -11.66 16.29
N ALA A 18 20.23 -12.92 16.64
CA ALA A 18 21.04 -14.04 16.20
C ALA A 18 20.77 -14.43 14.73
N ASP A 19 19.59 -14.18 14.23
CA ASP A 19 19.20 -14.44 12.84
C ASP A 19 18.11 -13.46 12.35
N ALA A 20 17.83 -13.52 11.04
CA ALA A 20 16.88 -12.62 10.39
C ALA A 20 15.44 -12.76 10.91
N ARG A 21 15.02 -13.95 11.35
CA ARG A 21 13.67 -14.20 11.86
C ARG A 21 13.48 -13.65 13.27
N GLU A 22 14.45 -13.88 14.15
CA GLU A 22 14.47 -13.30 15.50
C GLU A 22 14.52 -11.76 15.42
N LEU A 23 15.26 -11.23 14.44
CA LEU A 23 15.33 -9.79 14.17
C LEU A 23 13.99 -9.23 13.68
N ALA A 24 13.25 -9.96 12.84
CA ALA A 24 11.89 -9.56 12.43
C ALA A 24 10.92 -9.49 13.61
N TYR A 25 10.98 -10.46 14.52
CA TYR A 25 10.23 -10.42 15.79
C TYR A 25 10.60 -9.17 16.60
N ALA A 26 11.88 -8.89 16.78
CA ALA A 26 12.35 -7.71 17.51
C ALA A 26 11.87 -6.40 16.85
N GLN A 27 11.89 -6.34 15.52
CA GLN A 27 11.37 -5.19 14.77
C GLN A 27 9.88 -5.00 15.02
N GLY A 28 9.08 -6.07 14.91
CA GLY A 28 7.64 -6.01 15.17
C GLY A 28 7.33 -5.51 16.59
N ARG A 29 8.03 -6.06 17.59
CA ARG A 29 7.83 -5.70 18.99
C ARG A 29 8.25 -4.25 19.28
N ALA A 30 9.43 -3.82 18.84
CA ALA A 30 9.89 -2.46 19.03
C ALA A 30 8.96 -1.43 18.34
N THR A 31 8.51 -1.74 17.12
CA THR A 31 7.56 -0.90 16.41
C THR A 31 6.21 -0.81 17.16
N ALA A 32 5.73 -1.92 17.72
CA ALA A 32 4.49 -1.94 18.48
C ALA A 32 4.58 -1.13 19.78
N VAL A 33 5.71 -1.17 20.46
CA VAL A 33 5.95 -0.33 21.66
C VAL A 33 5.98 1.16 21.28
N ASP A 34 6.68 1.51 20.21
CA ASP A 34 6.84 2.91 19.79
C ASP A 34 5.60 3.49 19.10
N ARG A 35 4.83 2.68 18.39
CA ARG A 35 3.82 3.13 17.42
C ARG A 35 2.46 2.41 17.55
N ALA A 36 2.11 1.92 18.74
CA ALA A 36 0.91 1.11 18.98
C ALA A 36 -0.37 1.70 18.39
N TRP A 37 -0.62 2.99 18.63
CA TRP A 37 -1.80 3.68 18.10
C TRP A 37 -1.84 3.66 16.56
N GLN A 38 -0.74 4.04 15.93
CA GLN A 38 -0.61 4.01 14.47
C GLN A 38 -0.85 2.60 13.92
N LEU A 39 -0.24 1.58 14.54
CA LEU A 39 -0.41 0.19 14.11
C LEU A 39 -1.87 -0.28 14.20
N GLU A 40 -2.58 0.08 15.27
CA GLU A 40 -3.97 -0.30 15.42
C GLU A 40 -4.89 0.47 14.46
N VAL A 41 -4.64 1.74 14.22
CA VAL A 41 -5.36 2.50 13.17
C VAL A 41 -5.16 1.81 11.81
N GLU A 42 -3.93 1.46 11.46
CA GLU A 42 -3.65 0.79 10.18
C GLU A 42 -4.27 -0.60 10.09
N ARG A 43 -4.24 -1.39 11.17
CA ARG A 43 -4.91 -2.70 11.20
C ARG A 43 -6.41 -2.55 10.93
N HIS A 44 -7.06 -1.59 11.57
CA HIS A 44 -8.47 -1.30 11.34
C HIS A 44 -8.76 -0.74 9.94
N ARG A 45 -7.84 0.03 9.37
CA ARG A 45 -7.95 0.49 7.97
C ARG A 45 -7.94 -0.68 6.99
N VAL A 46 -7.08 -1.67 7.21
CA VAL A 46 -7.04 -2.90 6.40
C VAL A 46 -8.38 -3.63 6.45
N GLN A 47 -8.96 -3.74 7.64
CA GLN A 47 -10.20 -4.49 7.88
C GLN A 47 -11.45 -3.69 7.51
N GLY A 48 -11.36 -2.37 7.26
CA GLY A 48 -12.51 -1.50 7.08
C GLY A 48 -13.36 -1.41 8.35
N SER A 49 -12.74 -1.11 9.49
CA SER A 49 -13.38 -1.05 10.82
C SER A 49 -12.95 0.17 11.64
N THR A 50 -12.41 1.21 11.01
CA THR A 50 -11.98 2.43 11.71
C THR A 50 -13.16 3.22 12.28
N ALA A 51 -14.32 3.19 11.65
CA ALA A 51 -15.53 3.86 12.13
C ALA A 51 -16.03 3.34 13.49
N ALA A 52 -15.69 2.12 13.87
CA ALA A 52 -16.03 1.53 15.15
C ALA A 52 -15.46 2.30 16.36
N PHE A 53 -14.41 3.09 16.16
CA PHE A 53 -13.81 3.90 17.23
C PHE A 53 -13.55 5.37 16.83
N LEU A 54 -13.46 5.68 15.54
CA LEU A 54 -13.29 7.05 15.04
C LEU A 54 -14.62 7.73 14.68
N GLY A 55 -15.71 6.98 14.56
CA GLY A 55 -17.05 7.51 14.29
C GLY A 55 -17.39 7.67 12.81
N PRO A 56 -18.47 8.44 12.50
CA PRO A 56 -19.08 8.49 11.17
C PRO A 56 -18.16 8.96 10.05
N ASP A 57 -17.22 9.85 10.33
CA ASP A 57 -16.31 10.39 9.31
C ASP A 57 -15.38 9.33 8.69
N ALA A 58 -15.16 8.20 9.39
CA ALA A 58 -14.35 7.08 8.93
C ALA A 58 -15.13 6.06 8.06
N VAL A 59 -16.44 6.15 7.99
CA VAL A 59 -17.32 5.18 7.25
C VAL A 59 -16.94 5.10 5.77
N GLY A 60 -16.61 6.22 5.15
CA GLY A 60 -16.27 6.25 3.72
C GLY A 60 -15.07 5.35 3.37
N TRP A 61 -14.02 5.39 4.17
CA TRP A 61 -12.87 4.50 4.01
C TRP A 61 -13.26 3.03 4.28
N ASP A 62 -13.98 2.76 5.35
CA ASP A 62 -14.33 1.40 5.74
C ASP A 62 -15.19 0.71 4.69
N VAL A 63 -16.16 1.41 4.13
CA VAL A 63 -16.98 0.91 3.01
C VAL A 63 -16.10 0.60 1.80
N PHE A 64 -15.18 1.50 1.44
CA PHE A 64 -14.24 1.29 0.35
C PHE A 64 -13.34 0.08 0.60
N ALA A 65 -12.72 -0.02 1.78
CA ALA A 65 -11.80 -1.10 2.12
C ALA A 65 -12.47 -2.48 2.00
N ARG A 66 -13.72 -2.60 2.43
CA ARG A 66 -14.52 -3.82 2.32
C ARG A 66 -14.93 -4.11 0.88
N ARG A 67 -15.44 -3.11 0.16
CA ARG A 67 -15.79 -3.27 -1.26
C ARG A 67 -14.59 -3.62 -2.12
N ALA A 68 -13.44 -2.97 -1.91
CA ALA A 68 -12.18 -3.25 -2.59
C ALA A 68 -11.52 -4.57 -2.15
N ARG A 69 -12.04 -5.20 -1.10
CA ARG A 69 -11.58 -6.47 -0.55
C ARG A 69 -10.11 -6.45 -0.12
N LEU A 70 -9.70 -5.36 0.55
CA LEU A 70 -8.30 -5.18 0.93
C LEU A 70 -7.79 -6.30 1.84
N ALA A 71 -8.52 -6.67 2.88
CA ALA A 71 -8.15 -7.75 3.79
C ALA A 71 -8.05 -9.11 3.09
N ASP A 72 -9.00 -9.44 2.21
CA ASP A 72 -8.96 -10.68 1.43
C ASP A 72 -7.80 -10.71 0.44
N THR A 73 -7.51 -9.58 -0.21
CA THR A 73 -6.33 -9.47 -1.10
C THR A 73 -5.04 -9.67 -0.32
N ALA A 74 -4.91 -9.03 0.85
CA ALA A 74 -3.74 -9.20 1.72
C ALA A 74 -3.55 -10.66 2.15
N ARG A 75 -4.63 -11.33 2.56
CA ARG A 75 -4.62 -12.75 2.92
C ARG A 75 -4.15 -13.62 1.74
N ARG A 76 -4.71 -13.44 0.54
CA ARG A 76 -4.29 -14.18 -0.67
C ARG A 76 -2.83 -13.94 -1.02
N CYS A 77 -2.37 -12.69 -0.92
CA CYS A 77 -0.96 -12.37 -1.16
C CYS A 77 -0.03 -13.02 -0.14
N PHE A 78 -0.46 -13.12 1.13
CA PHE A 78 0.30 -13.82 2.16
C PHE A 78 0.33 -15.34 1.91
N GLU A 79 -0.80 -15.95 1.59
CA GLU A 79 -0.92 -17.37 1.27
C GLU A 79 -0.08 -17.79 0.06
N ALA A 80 0.20 -16.86 -0.85
CA ALA A 80 1.04 -17.06 -2.03
C ALA A 80 2.55 -16.84 -1.78
N LEU A 81 2.95 -16.39 -0.59
CA LEU A 81 4.37 -16.22 -0.26
C LEU A 81 5.10 -17.57 -0.22
N ASP A 82 6.38 -17.52 -0.56
CA ASP A 82 7.27 -18.65 -0.26
C ASP A 82 7.40 -18.85 1.26
N ALA A 83 7.72 -20.06 1.67
CA ALA A 83 7.73 -20.47 3.06
C ALA A 83 8.72 -19.67 3.93
N GLU A 84 9.86 -19.27 3.38
CA GLU A 84 10.86 -18.47 4.12
C GLU A 84 10.30 -17.05 4.40
N THR A 85 9.80 -16.39 3.36
CA THR A 85 9.21 -15.05 3.50
C THR A 85 7.98 -15.07 4.41
N ALA A 86 7.12 -16.08 4.29
CA ALA A 86 5.95 -16.22 5.16
C ALA A 86 6.32 -16.38 6.64
N ARG A 87 7.32 -17.22 6.95
CA ARG A 87 7.83 -17.39 8.34
C ARG A 87 8.44 -16.10 8.89
N TRP A 88 9.17 -15.37 8.05
CA TRP A 88 9.78 -14.09 8.41
C TRP A 88 8.72 -13.03 8.73
N VAL A 89 7.68 -12.89 7.90
CA VAL A 89 6.54 -11.99 8.15
C VAL A 89 5.79 -12.38 9.42
N THR A 90 5.58 -13.68 9.63
CA THR A 90 4.89 -14.19 10.84
C THR A 90 5.67 -13.89 12.11
N ALA A 91 7.00 -13.99 12.09
CA ALA A 91 7.83 -13.61 13.24
C ALA A 91 7.67 -12.12 13.58
N TYR A 92 7.63 -11.24 12.58
CA TYR A 92 7.33 -9.83 12.77
C TYR A 92 5.97 -9.61 13.45
N VAL A 93 4.93 -10.29 12.97
CA VAL A 93 3.57 -10.20 13.55
C VAL A 93 3.53 -10.71 14.99
N ALA A 94 4.25 -11.78 15.30
CA ALA A 94 4.37 -12.24 16.69
C ALA A 94 4.96 -11.15 17.59
N GLY A 95 6.02 -10.47 17.14
CA GLY A 95 6.58 -9.33 17.85
C GLY A 95 5.60 -8.17 18.02
N VAL A 96 4.83 -7.84 16.98
CA VAL A 96 3.77 -6.82 17.08
C VAL A 96 2.76 -7.20 18.15
N ASN A 97 2.24 -8.42 18.12
CA ASN A 97 1.25 -8.89 19.08
C ASN A 97 1.76 -8.85 20.52
N ASP A 98 3.05 -9.12 20.73
CA ASP A 98 3.66 -9.11 22.06
C ASP A 98 3.95 -7.69 22.58
N GLY A 99 4.17 -6.72 21.68
CA GLY A 99 4.48 -5.34 22.04
C GLY A 99 3.27 -4.40 22.19
N LEU A 100 2.15 -4.74 21.56
CA LEU A 100 0.99 -3.82 21.44
C LEU A 100 0.41 -3.40 22.80
N ALA A 101 0.31 -4.28 23.78
CA ALA A 101 -0.26 -3.93 25.08
C ALA A 101 0.60 -2.91 25.84
N GLU A 102 1.92 -3.03 25.75
CA GLU A 102 2.87 -2.09 26.34
C GLU A 102 2.78 -0.72 25.68
N GLY A 103 2.82 -0.67 24.33
CA GLY A 103 2.70 0.59 23.57
C GLY A 103 1.33 1.25 23.74
N ALA A 104 0.26 0.48 23.85
CA ALA A 104 -1.09 0.99 24.06
C ALA A 104 -1.24 1.65 25.44
N ALA A 105 -0.60 1.13 26.47
CA ALA A 105 -0.62 1.72 27.83
C ALA A 105 0.01 3.12 27.85
N ALA A 106 0.92 3.41 26.93
CA ALA A 106 1.61 4.70 26.82
C ALA A 106 0.87 5.72 25.95
N HIS A 107 -0.17 5.33 25.20
CA HIS A 107 -0.82 6.22 24.25
C HIS A 107 -2.26 6.57 24.63
N PRO A 108 -2.60 7.86 24.85
CA PRO A 108 -3.92 8.29 25.33
C PRO A 108 -5.08 8.01 24.37
N GLY A 109 -4.82 7.80 23.08
CA GLY A 109 -5.83 7.49 22.07
C GLY A 109 -6.65 6.24 22.39
N PHE A 110 -6.03 5.23 22.97
CA PHE A 110 -6.73 4.00 23.38
C PHE A 110 -7.76 4.28 24.48
N ALA A 111 -7.37 4.97 25.52
CA ALA A 111 -8.29 5.35 26.61
C ALA A 111 -9.37 6.32 26.12
N GLY A 112 -9.02 7.28 25.25
CA GLY A 112 -9.94 8.29 24.73
C GLY A 112 -11.03 7.73 23.80
N THR A 113 -10.76 6.65 23.09
CA THR A 113 -11.71 6.00 22.19
C THR A 113 -12.32 4.71 22.74
N GLY A 114 -11.76 4.19 23.84
CA GLY A 114 -12.13 2.86 24.34
C GLY A 114 -11.61 1.70 23.47
N LEU A 115 -10.72 1.97 22.51
CA LEU A 115 -10.12 0.94 21.68
C LEU A 115 -9.16 0.08 22.53
N ALA A 116 -9.29 -1.23 22.45
CA ALA A 116 -8.32 -2.17 22.99
C ALA A 116 -7.41 -2.69 21.87
N PRO A 117 -6.13 -2.96 22.16
CA PRO A 117 -5.25 -3.60 21.19
C PRO A 117 -5.85 -4.91 20.69
N GLY A 118 -5.86 -5.10 19.38
CA GLY A 118 -6.35 -6.32 18.74
C GLY A 118 -5.21 -7.26 18.35
N ARG A 119 -5.57 -8.45 17.91
CA ARG A 119 -4.62 -9.42 17.38
C ARG A 119 -4.34 -9.11 15.90
N TRP A 120 -3.08 -9.06 15.55
CA TRP A 120 -2.61 -9.03 14.17
C TRP A 120 -2.57 -10.43 13.60
N GLU A 121 -3.13 -10.59 12.42
CA GLU A 121 -3.01 -11.81 11.63
C GLU A 121 -1.70 -11.82 10.84
N PRO A 122 -1.18 -13.00 10.46
CA PRO A 122 0.07 -13.08 9.68
C PRO A 122 0.05 -12.26 8.37
N TRP A 123 -1.11 -12.10 7.76
CA TRP A 123 -1.29 -11.31 6.53
C TRP A 123 -1.48 -9.80 6.77
N THR A 124 -1.64 -9.35 8.02
CA THR A 124 -1.90 -7.93 8.33
C THR A 124 -0.83 -6.97 7.78
N PRO A 125 0.47 -7.26 7.82
CA PRO A 125 1.50 -6.40 7.22
C PRO A 125 1.29 -6.16 5.72
N LEU A 126 0.84 -7.17 4.97
CA LEU A 126 0.53 -7.03 3.55
C LEU A 126 -0.69 -6.13 3.35
N GLY A 127 -1.67 -6.22 4.26
CA GLY A 127 -2.82 -5.34 4.29
C GLY A 127 -2.46 -3.89 4.59
N VAL A 128 -1.55 -3.65 5.53
CA VAL A 128 -1.01 -2.31 5.83
C VAL A 128 -0.35 -1.72 4.58
N TRP A 129 0.47 -2.49 3.90
CA TRP A 129 1.10 -2.07 2.65
C TRP A 129 0.07 -1.72 1.58
N LEU A 130 -0.93 -2.58 1.40
CA LEU A 130 -1.99 -2.40 0.41
C LEU A 130 -2.88 -1.18 0.74
N SER A 131 -3.33 -1.02 1.99
CA SER A 131 -4.17 0.12 2.40
C SER A 131 -3.44 1.45 2.28
N THR A 132 -2.13 1.46 2.54
CA THR A 132 -1.28 2.65 2.40
C THR A 132 -1.13 3.07 0.93
N HIS A 133 -1.15 2.14 -0.02
CA HIS A 133 -0.80 2.39 -1.42
C HIS A 133 -1.95 2.26 -2.42
N ILE A 134 -3.12 1.73 -2.04
CA ILE A 134 -4.23 1.50 -2.99
C ILE A 134 -4.71 2.77 -3.71
N LEU A 135 -4.74 3.90 -3.03
CA LEU A 135 -5.07 5.20 -3.62
C LEU A 135 -3.85 5.93 -4.21
N PHE A 136 -2.66 5.43 -3.95
CA PHE A 136 -1.39 6.03 -4.36
C PHE A 136 -1.21 6.06 -5.88
N ALA A 137 -1.67 5.03 -6.57
CA ALA A 137 -1.68 4.97 -8.03
C ALA A 137 -2.75 5.86 -8.68
N GLY A 138 -3.61 6.48 -7.88
CA GLY A 138 -4.52 7.52 -8.32
C GLY A 138 -5.64 7.07 -9.26
N PHE A 139 -6.14 5.83 -9.16
CA PHE A 139 -7.26 5.37 -10.02
C PHE A 139 -8.47 6.32 -10.01
N PRO A 140 -8.80 7.08 -8.95
CA PRO A 140 -9.89 8.04 -8.99
C PRO A 140 -9.72 9.14 -10.04
N THR A 141 -8.51 9.40 -10.51
CA THR A 141 -8.25 10.34 -11.61
C THR A 141 -8.99 9.93 -12.90
N LYS A 142 -9.22 8.64 -13.12
CA LYS A 142 -9.99 8.18 -14.30
C LYS A 142 -11.46 8.63 -14.24
N LEU A 143 -12.02 8.77 -13.04
CA LEU A 143 -13.34 9.34 -12.83
C LEU A 143 -13.36 10.85 -13.19
N TRP A 144 -12.32 11.56 -12.83
CA TRP A 144 -12.12 12.96 -13.24
C TRP A 144 -12.02 13.09 -14.75
N ARG A 145 -11.17 12.30 -15.40
CA ARG A 145 -10.97 12.35 -16.84
C ARG A 145 -12.23 12.05 -17.62
N GLU A 146 -13.07 11.11 -17.16
CA GLU A 146 -14.39 10.87 -17.76
C GLU A 146 -15.22 12.15 -17.85
N ARG A 147 -15.29 12.91 -16.76
CA ARG A 147 -16.02 14.18 -16.70
C ARG A 147 -15.36 15.27 -17.51
N ALA A 148 -14.06 15.44 -17.36
CA ALA A 148 -13.31 16.48 -18.04
C ALA A 148 -13.37 16.33 -19.57
N VAL A 149 -13.25 15.10 -20.07
CA VAL A 149 -13.38 14.81 -21.52
C VAL A 149 -14.81 15.04 -22.02
N ALA A 150 -15.83 14.66 -21.22
CA ALA A 150 -17.22 14.88 -21.59
C ALA A 150 -17.57 16.39 -21.71
N VAL A 151 -16.96 17.25 -20.90
CA VAL A 151 -17.23 18.70 -20.88
C VAL A 151 -16.31 19.48 -21.85
N LEU A 152 -15.02 19.16 -21.88
CA LEU A 152 -14.00 19.96 -22.58
C LEU A 152 -13.42 19.28 -23.82
N GLY A 153 -13.78 18.01 -24.07
CA GLY A 153 -13.17 17.22 -25.14
C GLY A 153 -11.88 16.50 -24.72
N PRO A 154 -11.30 15.68 -25.63
CA PRO A 154 -10.15 14.81 -25.31
C PRO A 154 -8.88 15.57 -24.92
N GLU A 155 -8.73 16.85 -25.32
CA GLU A 155 -7.61 17.69 -24.95
C GLU A 155 -7.54 18.01 -23.46
N ALA A 156 -8.65 17.80 -22.72
CA ALA A 156 -8.70 17.96 -21.28
C ALA A 156 -7.74 16.99 -20.54
N VAL A 157 -7.43 15.86 -21.14
CA VAL A 157 -6.45 14.89 -20.55
C VAL A 157 -5.08 15.56 -20.43
N GLU A 158 -4.60 16.17 -21.48
CA GLU A 158 -3.31 16.91 -21.49
C GLU A 158 -3.35 18.15 -20.59
N LEU A 159 -4.46 18.89 -20.59
CA LEU A 159 -4.62 20.10 -19.79
C LEU A 159 -4.40 19.84 -18.29
N PHE A 160 -4.86 18.70 -17.79
CA PHE A 160 -4.81 18.32 -16.38
C PHE A 160 -3.81 17.18 -16.09
N ALA A 161 -2.90 16.87 -17.00
CA ALA A 161 -1.93 15.77 -16.88
C ALA A 161 -0.75 16.09 -15.93
N THR A 162 -1.05 16.43 -14.69
CA THR A 162 -0.12 16.84 -13.65
C THR A 162 -0.30 15.96 -12.39
N ASP A 163 0.67 16.00 -11.48
CA ASP A 163 0.70 15.18 -10.26
C ASP A 163 -0.22 15.66 -9.13
N GLY A 164 -0.92 16.74 -9.31
CA GLY A 164 -1.94 17.21 -8.37
C GLY A 164 -3.37 16.90 -8.84
N PRO A 165 -4.28 16.60 -7.93
CA PRO A 165 -4.26 16.54 -6.48
C PRO A 165 -3.78 15.19 -5.91
N GLY A 166 -2.93 14.48 -6.61
CA GLY A 166 -2.39 13.19 -6.20
C GLY A 166 -1.83 13.17 -4.78
N THR A 167 -1.77 11.99 -4.19
CA THR A 167 -1.42 11.81 -2.78
C THR A 167 0.08 11.72 -2.53
N ALA A 168 0.89 11.53 -3.57
CA ALA A 168 2.30 11.20 -3.45
C ALA A 168 3.15 11.83 -4.56
N GLY A 169 4.27 12.33 -4.14
CA GLY A 169 5.38 12.72 -4.97
C GLY A 169 6.67 12.32 -4.28
N SER A 170 7.81 12.70 -4.80
CA SER A 170 9.11 12.47 -4.16
C SER A 170 10.19 13.21 -4.91
N ASN A 171 11.33 13.45 -4.26
CA ASN A 171 12.58 13.75 -4.92
C ASN A 171 13.58 12.63 -4.63
N GLY A 172 14.44 12.35 -5.59
CA GLY A 172 15.59 11.49 -5.40
C GLY A 172 16.68 11.81 -6.41
N TRP A 173 17.93 11.71 -5.99
CA TRP A 173 19.06 11.87 -6.88
C TRP A 173 20.23 10.99 -6.46
N LEU A 174 20.96 10.54 -7.45
CA LEU A 174 22.19 9.78 -7.32
C LEU A 174 23.32 10.59 -7.93
N VAL A 175 24.42 10.72 -7.18
CA VAL A 175 25.64 11.37 -7.62
C VAL A 175 26.75 10.31 -7.60
N THR A 176 27.36 10.02 -8.76
CA THR A 176 28.45 9.05 -8.84
C THR A 176 29.73 9.59 -8.21
N GLY A 177 30.64 8.69 -7.87
CA GLY A 177 31.91 9.07 -7.22
C GLY A 177 32.75 10.11 -7.97
N GLU A 178 32.59 10.24 -9.28
CA GLU A 178 33.25 11.26 -10.09
C GLU A 178 32.88 12.70 -9.71
N HIS A 179 31.71 12.88 -9.09
CA HIS A 179 31.18 14.19 -8.69
C HIS A 179 31.12 14.38 -7.17
N THR A 180 31.73 13.50 -6.39
CA THR A 180 31.77 13.59 -4.92
C THR A 180 33.19 13.83 -4.40
N ALA A 181 33.31 14.42 -3.23
CA ALA A 181 34.59 14.66 -2.58
C ALA A 181 35.30 13.36 -2.16
N SER A 182 34.56 12.33 -1.81
CA SER A 182 35.08 11.05 -1.35
C SER A 182 35.45 10.09 -2.49
N GLY A 183 35.01 10.32 -3.71
CA GLY A 183 35.10 9.37 -4.81
C GLY A 183 34.13 8.20 -4.75
N ALA A 184 33.23 8.19 -3.78
CA ALA A 184 32.14 7.21 -3.65
C ALA A 184 30.79 7.87 -3.91
N ALA A 185 29.80 7.09 -4.35
CA ALA A 185 28.48 7.61 -4.68
C ALA A 185 27.71 8.15 -3.45
N ILE A 186 26.83 9.11 -3.70
CA ILE A 186 25.84 9.60 -2.73
C ILE A 186 24.45 9.43 -3.34
N ILE A 187 23.52 8.88 -2.57
CA ILE A 187 22.07 8.87 -2.89
C ILE A 187 21.37 9.72 -1.87
N ALA A 188 20.57 10.69 -2.33
CA ALA A 188 19.81 11.55 -1.44
C ALA A 188 18.41 11.82 -1.99
N GLY A 189 17.51 12.27 -1.13
CA GLY A 189 16.16 12.63 -1.51
C GLY A 189 15.21 12.75 -0.34
N ASP A 190 13.94 12.87 -0.70
CA ASP A 190 12.84 13.02 0.24
C ASP A 190 11.52 12.54 -0.39
N PRO A 191 10.85 11.53 0.22
CA PRO A 191 9.52 11.13 -0.21
C PRO A 191 8.48 12.17 0.20
N HIS A 192 7.60 12.55 -0.72
CA HIS A 192 6.49 13.47 -0.44
C HIS A 192 5.20 12.67 -0.26
N ARG A 193 4.57 12.87 0.87
CA ARG A 193 3.30 12.22 1.24
C ARG A 193 2.43 13.19 2.00
N PHE A 194 1.19 12.83 2.25
CA PHE A 194 0.48 13.44 3.37
C PHE A 194 1.33 13.29 4.63
N ILE A 195 1.55 14.40 5.32
CA ILE A 195 2.24 14.37 6.60
C ILE A 195 1.26 13.84 7.63
N GLU A 196 1.58 12.69 8.18
CA GLU A 196 0.80 12.01 9.21
C GLU A 196 1.54 12.10 10.54
N ASP A 197 0.83 12.30 11.63
CA ASP A 197 1.36 12.27 12.99
C ASP A 197 0.70 11.11 13.75
N PRO A 198 1.43 10.04 14.06
CA PRO A 198 2.86 9.76 13.86
C PRO A 198 3.26 9.59 12.38
N GLY A 199 4.54 9.84 12.09
CA GLY A 199 5.05 9.79 10.71
C GLY A 199 4.97 8.42 10.06
N VAL A 200 4.79 8.42 8.73
CA VAL A 200 4.68 7.20 7.91
C VAL A 200 5.97 6.39 7.83
N TYR A 201 7.10 6.98 8.12
CA TYR A 201 8.40 6.31 8.19
C TYR A 201 8.95 6.29 9.61
N GLN A 202 9.56 5.16 9.96
CA GLN A 202 10.33 4.96 11.19
C GLN A 202 11.80 4.73 10.83
N GLN A 203 12.68 5.57 11.37
CA GLN A 203 14.11 5.35 11.30
C GLN A 203 14.45 4.10 12.11
N ILE A 204 15.29 3.20 11.58
CA ILE A 204 15.62 1.94 12.23
C ILE A 204 16.96 1.38 11.75
N ARG A 205 17.63 0.61 12.61
CA ARG A 205 18.73 -0.27 12.26
C ARG A 205 18.38 -1.71 12.55
N LEU A 206 18.63 -2.59 11.60
CA LEU A 206 18.37 -4.02 11.67
C LEU A 206 19.69 -4.77 11.47
N ALA A 207 20.20 -5.46 12.48
CA ALA A 207 21.48 -6.15 12.44
C ALA A 207 21.37 -7.62 12.89
N CYS A 208 21.94 -8.51 12.09
CA CYS A 208 22.19 -9.91 12.42
C CYS A 208 23.46 -10.37 11.71
N PRO A 209 23.94 -11.62 11.89
CA PRO A 209 25.15 -12.11 11.21
C PRO A 209 25.09 -12.06 9.68
N GLU A 210 23.86 -12.07 9.10
CA GLU A 210 23.67 -12.05 7.65
C GLU A 210 23.76 -10.63 7.05
N PHE A 211 23.33 -9.61 7.80
CA PHE A 211 23.25 -8.21 7.34
C PHE A 211 23.21 -7.21 8.50
N ASP A 212 23.54 -5.97 8.19
CA ASP A 212 23.41 -4.82 9.09
C ASP A 212 22.93 -3.61 8.28
N VAL A 213 21.66 -3.25 8.39
CA VAL A 213 20.99 -2.29 7.53
C VAL A 213 20.41 -1.14 8.34
N ILE A 214 20.65 0.09 7.92
CA ILE A 214 19.94 1.28 8.37
C ILE A 214 18.94 1.70 7.31
N GLY A 215 17.82 2.28 7.71
CA GLY A 215 16.88 2.84 6.76
C GLY A 215 15.58 3.31 7.36
N LEU A 216 14.65 3.56 6.48
CA LEU A 216 13.31 4.08 6.78
C LEU A 216 12.29 2.96 6.60
N ALA A 217 11.86 2.36 7.69
CA ALA A 217 10.83 1.32 7.70
C ALA A 217 9.42 1.95 7.67
N VAL A 218 8.47 1.20 7.16
CA VAL A 218 7.03 1.53 7.28
C VAL A 218 6.48 0.80 8.50
N PRO A 219 5.99 1.50 9.53
CA PRO A 219 5.40 0.85 10.69
C PRO A 219 4.29 -0.12 10.31
N GLY A 220 4.38 -1.35 10.79
CA GLY A 220 3.46 -2.42 10.43
C GLY A 220 3.93 -3.33 9.28
N VAL A 221 5.08 -3.03 8.67
CA VAL A 221 5.67 -3.81 7.59
C VAL A 221 7.09 -4.24 7.97
N PRO A 222 7.44 -5.53 7.89
CA PRO A 222 8.78 -5.99 8.23
C PRO A 222 9.83 -5.54 7.21
N GLY A 223 11.04 -5.37 7.68
CA GLY A 223 12.20 -4.98 6.86
C GLY A 223 12.24 -3.49 6.53
N ILE A 224 12.90 -3.17 5.44
CA ILE A 224 13.11 -1.81 4.93
C ILE A 224 12.88 -1.85 3.42
N ALA A 225 11.73 -1.33 2.95
CA ALA A 225 11.34 -1.45 1.56
C ALA A 225 11.95 -0.37 0.66
N HIS A 226 11.84 0.89 1.05
CA HIS A 226 12.02 2.02 0.14
C HIS A 226 13.40 2.68 0.19
N PHE A 227 13.98 2.82 1.38
CA PHE A 227 15.20 3.61 1.59
C PHE A 227 16.09 2.91 2.58
N GLY A 228 17.21 2.38 2.14
CA GLY A 228 18.11 1.65 3.01
C GLY A 228 19.57 1.70 2.59
N HIS A 229 20.45 1.38 3.54
CA HIS A 229 21.89 1.29 3.35
C HIS A 229 22.46 0.11 4.14
N THR A 230 23.00 -0.89 3.43
CA THR A 230 23.53 -2.13 4.03
C THR A 230 25.02 -2.03 4.44
N GLY A 231 25.62 -0.88 4.28
CA GLY A 231 27.08 -0.71 4.38
C GLY A 231 27.82 -0.94 3.05
N SER A 232 27.27 -1.78 2.18
CA SER A 232 27.86 -2.10 0.86
C SER A 232 27.07 -1.51 -0.31
N VAL A 233 25.75 -1.41 -0.18
CA VAL A 233 24.85 -0.85 -1.18
C VAL A 233 23.77 -0.02 -0.48
N ALA A 234 23.34 1.05 -1.14
CA ALA A 234 22.20 1.84 -0.72
C ALA A 234 21.19 1.94 -1.86
N TRP A 235 19.90 2.08 -1.49
CA TRP A 235 18.83 2.26 -2.45
C TRP A 235 17.83 3.31 -1.99
N ALA A 236 17.09 3.84 -2.97
CA ALA A 236 16.01 4.79 -2.79
C ALA A 236 14.99 4.63 -3.92
N ILE A 237 13.78 5.08 -3.65
CA ILE A 237 12.69 5.05 -4.64
C ILE A 237 11.98 6.40 -4.74
N THR A 238 11.31 6.61 -5.89
CA THR A 238 10.27 7.63 -6.02
C THR A 238 9.04 7.01 -6.71
N ASN A 239 7.88 7.65 -6.57
CA ASN A 239 6.71 7.25 -7.35
C ASN A 239 7.02 7.43 -8.85
N ALA A 240 6.85 6.36 -9.63
CA ALA A 240 7.06 6.38 -11.07
C ALA A 240 5.92 7.09 -11.82
N MET A 241 4.81 7.42 -11.18
CA MET A 241 3.59 7.96 -11.78
C MET A 241 3.02 7.03 -12.87
N ALA A 242 3.29 5.74 -12.75
CA ALA A 242 2.78 4.73 -13.67
C ALA A 242 1.27 4.53 -13.47
N ASP A 243 0.59 4.22 -14.57
CA ASP A 243 -0.81 3.84 -14.55
C ASP A 243 -0.92 2.30 -14.60
N TYR A 244 -1.36 1.69 -13.51
CA TYR A 244 -1.42 0.23 -13.38
C TYR A 244 -2.70 -0.28 -12.74
N GLN A 245 -3.68 0.61 -12.52
CA GLN A 245 -5.00 0.28 -12.00
C GLN A 245 -6.05 0.68 -13.02
N ASP A 246 -7.01 -0.19 -13.32
CA ASP A 246 -8.08 0.09 -14.28
C ASP A 246 -9.44 0.11 -13.61
N LEU A 247 -10.30 0.99 -14.11
CA LEU A 247 -11.71 1.06 -13.75
C LEU A 247 -12.57 0.55 -14.90
N TYR A 248 -13.42 -0.41 -14.60
CA TYR A 248 -14.37 -0.97 -15.56
C TYR A 248 -15.79 -0.55 -15.21
N ARG A 249 -16.50 -0.01 -16.20
CA ARG A 249 -17.92 0.22 -16.11
C ARG A 249 -18.62 -1.12 -16.27
N GLU A 250 -19.32 -1.53 -15.22
CA GLU A 250 -20.03 -2.80 -15.17
C GLU A 250 -21.51 -2.62 -15.55
N ARG A 251 -22.09 -3.64 -16.19
CA ARG A 251 -23.53 -3.83 -16.27
C ARG A 251 -23.88 -4.99 -15.36
N LEU A 252 -24.64 -4.68 -14.30
CA LEU A 252 -25.04 -5.65 -13.28
C LEU A 252 -26.55 -5.80 -13.30
N ARG A 253 -27.03 -7.01 -12.99
CA ARG A 253 -28.44 -7.27 -12.77
C ARG A 253 -28.65 -8.30 -11.66
N ARG A 254 -29.76 -8.18 -10.95
CA ARG A 254 -30.15 -9.20 -10.00
C ARG A 254 -30.89 -10.33 -10.72
N ASP A 255 -30.59 -11.55 -10.30
CA ASP A 255 -31.24 -12.77 -10.73
C ASP A 255 -31.58 -13.59 -9.46
N GLY A 256 -32.72 -13.26 -8.84
CA GLY A 256 -33.08 -13.73 -7.50
C GLY A 256 -32.11 -13.16 -6.43
N THR A 257 -31.39 -14.02 -5.73
CA THR A 257 -30.35 -13.65 -4.73
C THR A 257 -28.99 -13.45 -5.34
N GLU A 258 -28.80 -13.83 -6.62
CA GLU A 258 -27.54 -13.70 -7.33
C GLU A 258 -27.41 -12.34 -8.00
N VAL A 259 -26.18 -11.93 -8.26
CA VAL A 259 -25.85 -10.81 -9.15
C VAL A 259 -25.10 -11.36 -10.36
N ARG A 260 -25.50 -10.92 -11.53
CA ARG A 260 -24.81 -11.26 -12.78
C ARG A 260 -24.20 -10.01 -13.39
N ALA A 261 -23.02 -10.17 -13.96
CA ALA A 261 -22.27 -9.12 -14.65
C ALA A 261 -22.14 -9.45 -16.13
N LEU A 262 -22.24 -8.43 -16.99
CA LEU A 262 -22.03 -8.56 -18.42
C LEU A 262 -20.54 -8.40 -18.74
N GLY A 263 -19.92 -9.49 -19.10
CA GLY A 263 -18.54 -9.52 -19.64
C GLY A 263 -18.51 -9.68 -21.17
N PRO A 264 -17.33 -9.81 -21.77
CA PRO A 264 -17.17 -10.01 -23.22
C PRO A 264 -17.89 -11.25 -23.76
N ASP A 265 -17.97 -12.30 -22.96
CA ASP A 265 -18.58 -13.58 -23.34
C ASP A 265 -20.06 -13.67 -22.92
N GLY A 266 -20.65 -12.58 -22.44
CA GLY A 266 -22.03 -12.51 -22.00
C GLY A 266 -22.18 -12.40 -20.49
N TRP A 267 -23.39 -12.74 -20.00
CA TRP A 267 -23.75 -12.64 -18.58
C TRP A 267 -23.17 -13.80 -17.77
N ALA A 268 -22.35 -13.48 -16.78
CA ALA A 268 -21.73 -14.43 -15.84
C ALA A 268 -22.11 -14.09 -14.40
N PRO A 269 -22.13 -15.05 -13.47
CA PRO A 269 -22.33 -14.80 -12.05
C PRO A 269 -21.20 -13.93 -11.51
N ALA A 270 -21.54 -13.00 -10.59
CA ALA A 270 -20.58 -12.28 -9.78
C ALA A 270 -20.62 -12.81 -8.33
N ALA A 271 -19.50 -12.76 -7.63
CA ALA A 271 -19.48 -13.07 -6.20
C ALA A 271 -20.19 -11.97 -5.43
N VAL A 272 -21.04 -12.34 -4.47
CA VAL A 272 -21.83 -11.38 -3.67
C VAL A 272 -21.90 -11.86 -2.23
N HIS A 273 -21.65 -10.94 -1.29
CA HIS A 273 -21.94 -11.12 0.12
C HIS A 273 -22.18 -9.76 0.79
N THR A 274 -22.65 -9.77 2.02
CA THR A 274 -22.86 -8.57 2.82
C THR A 274 -21.91 -8.55 4.01
N GLU A 275 -21.46 -7.35 4.38
CA GLU A 275 -20.66 -7.09 5.57
C GLU A 275 -21.28 -5.92 6.34
N THR A 276 -20.97 -5.82 7.62
CA THR A 276 -21.45 -4.73 8.48
C THR A 276 -20.26 -3.89 8.95
N VAL A 277 -20.38 -2.58 8.79
CA VAL A 277 -19.44 -1.59 9.36
C VAL A 277 -20.06 -1.04 10.64
N GLU A 278 -19.45 -1.35 11.76
CA GLU A 278 -19.83 -0.77 13.05
C GLU A 278 -19.36 0.69 13.11
N VAL A 279 -20.19 1.56 13.66
CA VAL A 279 -19.94 3.01 13.72
C VAL A 279 -20.13 3.52 15.14
N ALA A 280 -19.06 4.07 15.74
CA ALA A 280 -19.15 4.67 17.06
C ALA A 280 -20.14 5.85 17.06
N GLY A 281 -21.13 5.80 17.94
CA GLY A 281 -22.13 6.86 18.10
C GLY A 281 -23.21 6.93 17.01
N ALA A 282 -23.27 5.95 16.10
CA ALA A 282 -24.26 5.88 15.04
C ALA A 282 -24.71 4.44 14.75
N ALA A 283 -25.72 4.28 13.92
CA ALA A 283 -26.18 2.96 13.48
C ALA A 283 -25.13 2.30 12.57
N PRO A 284 -24.99 0.96 12.61
CA PRO A 284 -24.09 0.24 11.71
C PRO A 284 -24.53 0.40 10.26
N VAL A 285 -23.57 0.30 9.34
CA VAL A 285 -23.78 0.40 7.90
C VAL A 285 -23.62 -0.97 7.27
N THR A 286 -24.62 -1.43 6.52
CA THR A 286 -24.57 -2.66 5.73
C THR A 286 -23.89 -2.38 4.39
N VAL A 287 -22.90 -3.17 4.01
CA VAL A 287 -22.15 -3.07 2.77
C VAL A 287 -22.38 -4.32 1.95
N GLU A 288 -22.91 -4.17 0.74
CA GLU A 288 -22.93 -5.24 -0.25
C GLU A 288 -21.59 -5.26 -0.99
N VAL A 289 -20.88 -6.38 -0.92
CA VAL A 289 -19.62 -6.63 -1.59
C VAL A 289 -19.87 -7.48 -2.82
N ILE A 290 -19.53 -6.94 -3.99
CA ILE A 290 -19.71 -7.60 -5.28
C ILE A 290 -18.35 -7.65 -5.97
N GLU A 291 -18.00 -8.81 -6.55
CA GLU A 291 -16.78 -8.97 -7.33
C GLU A 291 -17.09 -9.68 -8.65
N THR A 292 -16.68 -9.06 -9.75
CA THR A 292 -16.80 -9.60 -11.10
C THR A 292 -15.45 -10.18 -11.54
N ASP A 293 -15.39 -10.77 -12.72
CA ASP A 293 -14.12 -11.24 -13.31
C ASP A 293 -13.11 -10.12 -13.56
N ARG A 294 -13.53 -8.84 -13.60
CA ARG A 294 -12.63 -7.67 -13.71
C ARG A 294 -12.07 -7.29 -12.36
N GLY A 295 -12.82 -7.48 -11.28
CA GLY A 295 -12.42 -7.16 -9.93
C GLY A 295 -13.59 -6.73 -9.04
N PRO A 296 -13.32 -6.26 -7.81
CA PRO A 296 -14.34 -5.81 -6.87
C PRO A 296 -15.03 -4.53 -7.36
N VAL A 297 -16.36 -4.46 -7.19
CA VAL A 297 -17.18 -3.29 -7.49
C VAL A 297 -17.04 -2.29 -6.35
N ILE A 298 -16.40 -1.17 -6.61
CA ILE A 298 -16.11 -0.13 -5.61
C ILE A 298 -17.08 1.04 -5.63
N ILE A 299 -17.87 1.19 -6.69
CA ILE A 299 -18.88 2.25 -6.86
C ILE A 299 -20.15 1.61 -7.41
N GLY A 300 -21.29 2.02 -6.87
CA GLY A 300 -22.60 1.61 -7.36
C GLY A 300 -22.94 0.14 -7.08
N GLY A 301 -23.71 -0.45 -7.96
CA GLY A 301 -24.20 -1.83 -7.84
C GLY A 301 -25.34 -2.09 -8.80
N PRO A 302 -26.03 -3.27 -8.71
CA PRO A 302 -27.10 -3.65 -9.62
C PRO A 302 -28.34 -2.77 -9.52
N ASP A 303 -28.56 -2.09 -8.41
CA ASP A 303 -29.71 -1.22 -8.14
C ASP A 303 -29.36 0.28 -8.29
N ALA A 304 -28.13 0.58 -8.68
CA ALA A 304 -27.67 1.93 -8.93
C ALA A 304 -27.61 2.24 -10.44
N PRO A 305 -27.65 3.53 -10.84
CA PRO A 305 -27.56 3.89 -12.25
C PRO A 305 -26.20 3.56 -12.90
N ASP A 306 -25.18 3.37 -12.09
CA ASP A 306 -23.82 3.05 -12.54
C ASP A 306 -23.17 2.05 -11.59
N ALA A 307 -22.22 1.28 -12.10
CA ALA A 307 -21.40 0.37 -11.31
C ALA A 307 -19.98 0.33 -11.89
N ILE A 308 -18.97 0.46 -11.02
CA ILE A 308 -17.57 0.50 -11.42
C ILE A 308 -16.76 -0.48 -10.58
N SER A 309 -16.03 -1.37 -11.24
CA SER A 309 -15.09 -2.30 -10.62
C SER A 309 -13.66 -1.81 -10.76
N LEU A 310 -12.83 -2.17 -9.79
CA LEU A 310 -11.39 -1.89 -9.75
C LEU A 310 -10.59 -3.15 -10.08
N ARG A 311 -9.70 -3.03 -11.07
CA ARG A 311 -8.71 -4.07 -11.37
C ARG A 311 -7.31 -3.56 -11.05
N HIS A 312 -6.58 -4.27 -10.22
CA HIS A 312 -5.22 -3.89 -9.82
C HIS A 312 -4.32 -5.12 -9.64
N PRO A 313 -3.01 -4.97 -9.85
CA PRO A 313 -2.09 -6.11 -9.92
C PRO A 313 -2.12 -7.05 -8.71
N PRO A 314 -2.11 -6.58 -7.44
CA PRO A 314 -2.11 -7.50 -6.30
C PRO A 314 -3.34 -8.40 -6.24
N ARG A 315 -4.51 -7.89 -6.63
CA ARG A 315 -5.74 -8.70 -6.67
C ARG A 315 -5.70 -9.74 -7.79
N VAL A 316 -5.07 -9.40 -8.92
CA VAL A 316 -4.96 -10.28 -10.09
C VAL A 316 -3.91 -11.37 -9.88
N THR A 317 -2.77 -11.02 -9.28
CA THR A 317 -1.60 -11.92 -9.18
C THR A 317 -1.45 -12.58 -7.82
N ALA A 318 -2.24 -12.19 -6.83
CA ALA A 318 -2.04 -12.55 -5.42
C ALA A 318 -0.59 -12.28 -4.94
N ALA A 319 0.01 -11.18 -5.38
CA ALA A 319 1.37 -10.79 -5.03
C ALA A 319 1.50 -9.28 -4.82
N LEU A 320 2.26 -8.90 -3.79
CA LEU A 320 2.65 -7.51 -3.48
C LEU A 320 4.14 -7.26 -3.68
N GLY A 321 4.93 -8.33 -3.76
CA GLY A 321 6.38 -8.24 -3.88
C GLY A 321 7.13 -8.34 -2.55
N PHE A 322 6.53 -8.85 -1.49
CA PHE A 322 7.16 -9.00 -0.17
C PHE A 322 8.39 -9.91 -0.18
N ALA A 323 8.51 -10.82 -1.13
CA ALA A 323 9.72 -11.60 -1.34
C ALA A 323 10.97 -10.74 -1.65
N ALA A 324 10.77 -9.50 -2.12
CA ALA A 324 11.87 -8.54 -2.30
C ALA A 324 12.49 -8.07 -0.97
N LEU A 325 11.71 -8.01 0.12
CA LEU A 325 12.14 -7.39 1.37
C LEU A 325 13.33 -8.10 2.03
N PRO A 326 13.34 -9.43 2.22
CA PRO A 326 14.52 -10.13 2.69
C PRO A 326 15.72 -10.00 1.75
N GLY A 327 15.48 -9.96 0.43
CA GLY A 327 16.52 -9.75 -0.58
C GLY A 327 17.20 -8.40 -0.47
N LEU A 328 16.43 -7.34 -0.22
CA LEU A 328 16.97 -5.99 0.00
C LEU A 328 17.84 -5.92 1.26
N LEU A 329 17.43 -6.54 2.36
CA LEU A 329 18.24 -6.57 3.59
C LEU A 329 19.59 -7.26 3.38
N ARG A 330 19.65 -8.29 2.54
CA ARG A 330 20.85 -9.07 2.23
C ARG A 330 21.67 -8.51 1.07
N ALA A 331 21.19 -7.47 0.40
CA ALA A 331 21.84 -6.90 -0.78
C ALA A 331 23.22 -6.33 -0.45
N ARG A 332 24.21 -6.56 -1.31
CA ARG A 332 25.57 -6.07 -1.20
C ARG A 332 26.02 -5.28 -2.42
N THR A 333 25.31 -5.42 -3.52
CA THR A 333 25.60 -4.76 -4.80
C THR A 333 24.34 -4.15 -5.38
N ALA A 334 24.50 -3.23 -6.32
CA ALA A 334 23.38 -2.68 -7.08
C ALA A 334 22.62 -3.77 -7.86
N ASP A 335 23.33 -4.83 -8.33
CA ASP A 335 22.71 -5.99 -8.98
C ASP A 335 21.85 -6.83 -8.02
N ASP A 336 22.22 -6.91 -6.74
CA ASP A 336 21.38 -7.58 -5.72
C ASP A 336 20.08 -6.82 -5.52
N VAL A 337 20.14 -5.50 -5.44
CA VAL A 337 18.96 -4.63 -5.37
C VAL A 337 18.08 -4.80 -6.60
N ASP A 338 18.69 -4.84 -7.77
CA ASP A 338 18.00 -5.06 -9.05
C ASP A 338 17.23 -6.37 -9.05
N ARG A 339 17.87 -7.48 -8.68
CA ARG A 339 17.23 -8.79 -8.57
C ARG A 339 16.09 -8.81 -7.54
N ALA A 340 16.27 -8.15 -6.40
CA ALA A 340 15.23 -8.08 -5.39
C ALA A 340 13.97 -7.38 -5.95
N PHE A 341 14.13 -6.28 -6.67
CA PHE A 341 13.03 -5.53 -7.26
C PHE A 341 12.37 -6.22 -8.48
N ASP A 342 12.93 -7.30 -9.01
CA ASP A 342 12.26 -8.09 -10.06
C ASP A 342 10.97 -8.76 -9.56
N THR A 343 10.84 -9.01 -8.26
CA THR A 343 9.61 -9.55 -7.65
C THR A 343 8.64 -8.46 -7.19
N TRP A 344 9.02 -7.19 -7.30
CA TRP A 344 8.21 -6.06 -6.82
C TRP A 344 6.93 -5.90 -7.66
N VAL A 345 5.82 -5.61 -7.00
CA VAL A 345 4.52 -5.45 -7.67
C VAL A 345 4.01 -4.02 -7.58
N GLU A 346 3.78 -3.51 -6.38
CA GLU A 346 3.32 -2.12 -6.17
C GLU A 346 3.79 -1.51 -4.84
N PRO A 347 3.82 -0.19 -4.77
CA PRO A 347 3.62 0.76 -5.87
C PRO A 347 4.71 0.62 -6.94
N VAL A 348 4.39 1.04 -8.16
CA VAL A 348 5.38 1.10 -9.24
C VAL A 348 6.31 2.28 -8.99
N ASN A 349 7.58 2.01 -8.83
CA ASN A 349 8.58 3.00 -8.42
C ASN A 349 9.70 3.15 -9.44
N VAL A 350 10.26 4.36 -9.52
CA VAL A 350 11.63 4.54 -10.03
C VAL A 350 12.58 4.20 -8.89
N VAL A 351 13.55 3.34 -9.16
CA VAL A 351 14.55 2.87 -8.19
C VAL A 351 15.92 3.37 -8.59
N GLN A 352 16.65 3.89 -7.62
CA GLN A 352 18.08 4.16 -7.71
C GLN A 352 18.83 3.34 -6.67
N ALA A 353 19.98 2.78 -7.05
CA ALA A 353 20.92 2.16 -6.13
C ALA A 353 22.35 2.46 -6.53
N ALA A 354 23.25 2.44 -5.56
CA ALA A 354 24.67 2.51 -5.78
C ALA A 354 25.40 1.66 -4.74
N ASP A 355 26.53 1.07 -5.13
CA ASP A 355 27.33 0.25 -4.24
C ASP A 355 28.76 0.75 -4.07
N THR A 356 29.47 0.21 -3.10
CA THR A 356 30.85 0.57 -2.77
C THR A 356 31.87 0.15 -3.83
N ARG A 357 31.45 -0.63 -4.85
CA ARG A 357 32.29 -1.09 -5.97
C ARG A 357 32.11 -0.22 -7.21
N GLY A 358 31.26 0.83 -7.15
CA GLY A 358 30.94 1.71 -8.26
C GLY A 358 29.79 1.23 -9.14
N GLY A 359 29.10 0.14 -8.75
CA GLY A 359 27.86 -0.30 -9.39
C GLY A 359 26.73 0.72 -9.17
N THR A 360 25.90 0.94 -10.18
CA THR A 360 24.76 1.84 -10.14
C THR A 360 23.53 1.18 -10.75
N LEU A 361 22.37 1.60 -10.29
CA LEU A 361 21.06 1.15 -10.82
C LEU A 361 20.15 2.36 -10.98
N HIS A 362 19.45 2.45 -12.13
CA HIS A 362 18.37 3.38 -12.36
C HIS A 362 17.31 2.69 -13.23
N ARG A 363 16.19 2.29 -12.64
CA ARG A 363 15.14 1.54 -13.32
C ARG A 363 13.76 1.84 -12.76
N VAL A 364 12.73 1.43 -13.50
CA VAL A 364 11.38 1.29 -12.94
C VAL A 364 11.19 -0.13 -12.43
N ALA A 365 10.52 -0.30 -11.30
CA ALA A 365 10.16 -1.60 -10.71
C ALA A 365 8.68 -1.64 -10.37
N GLY A 366 8.04 -2.76 -10.64
CA GLY A 366 6.62 -3.01 -10.38
C GLY A 366 5.95 -3.76 -11.52
N ARG A 367 4.61 -3.86 -11.46
CA ARG A 367 3.78 -4.52 -12.47
C ARG A 367 2.83 -3.53 -13.10
N VAL A 368 2.97 -3.28 -14.39
CA VAL A 368 2.08 -2.45 -15.19
C VAL A 368 1.46 -3.33 -16.28
N PRO A 369 0.12 -3.44 -16.34
CA PRO A 369 -0.52 -4.32 -17.32
C PRO A 369 -0.39 -3.78 -18.76
N LEU A 370 -0.25 -4.71 -19.70
CA LEU A 370 -0.45 -4.44 -21.12
C LEU A 370 -1.95 -4.50 -21.42
N ARG A 371 -2.50 -3.41 -21.96
CA ARG A 371 -3.91 -3.30 -22.31
C ARG A 371 -4.13 -2.16 -23.29
N HIS A 372 -5.34 -1.99 -23.76
CA HIS A 372 -5.70 -0.90 -24.67
C HIS A 372 -5.40 0.47 -24.02
N GLU A 373 -4.96 1.44 -24.82
CA GLU A 373 -4.57 2.77 -24.32
C GLU A 373 -5.70 3.49 -23.57
N THR A 374 -6.94 3.31 -23.99
CA THR A 374 -8.10 3.91 -23.32
C THR A 374 -8.22 3.50 -21.86
N ASN A 375 -7.82 2.27 -21.51
CA ASN A 375 -7.80 1.79 -20.10
C ASN A 375 -6.94 2.68 -19.21
N ARG A 376 -5.82 3.19 -19.76
CA ARG A 376 -4.91 4.07 -19.01
C ARG A 376 -5.51 5.43 -18.71
N VAL A 377 -6.42 5.87 -19.54
CA VAL A 377 -6.94 7.24 -19.50
C VAL A 377 -8.29 7.31 -18.81
N ARG A 378 -9.20 6.36 -19.08
CA ARG A 378 -10.61 6.46 -18.76
C ARG A 378 -11.17 5.20 -18.12
N VAL A 379 -12.41 5.30 -17.63
CA VAL A 379 -13.24 4.15 -17.29
C VAL A 379 -13.65 3.45 -18.60
N VAL A 380 -13.49 2.14 -18.67
CA VAL A 380 -13.73 1.35 -19.89
C VAL A 380 -14.87 0.35 -19.69
N PRO A 381 -15.62 -0.01 -20.76
CA PRO A 381 -16.73 -0.96 -20.64
C PRO A 381 -16.23 -2.38 -20.38
N ALA A 382 -16.78 -3.01 -19.35
CA ALA A 382 -16.43 -4.38 -18.94
C ALA A 382 -16.81 -5.45 -19.97
N TRP A 383 -17.77 -5.18 -20.84
CA TRP A 383 -18.30 -6.12 -21.86
C TRP A 383 -17.54 -6.10 -23.20
N GLU A 384 -16.48 -5.30 -23.30
CA GLU A 384 -15.66 -5.23 -24.51
C GLU A 384 -14.31 -5.94 -24.29
N ALA A 385 -14.07 -7.01 -25.05
CA ALA A 385 -12.85 -7.81 -24.95
C ALA A 385 -11.55 -7.02 -25.21
N ALA A 386 -11.63 -5.93 -25.95
CA ALA A 386 -10.48 -5.07 -26.25
C ALA A 386 -9.82 -4.47 -25.01
N HIS A 387 -10.54 -4.38 -23.90
CA HIS A 387 -10.06 -3.78 -22.65
C HIS A 387 -9.49 -4.80 -21.64
N ALA A 388 -9.40 -6.08 -22.03
CA ALA A 388 -8.78 -7.09 -21.18
C ALA A 388 -7.26 -6.86 -21.02
N TRP A 389 -6.72 -7.23 -19.87
CA TRP A 389 -5.27 -7.28 -19.68
C TRP A 389 -4.68 -8.46 -20.44
N THR A 390 -3.57 -8.24 -21.16
CA THR A 390 -2.96 -9.24 -22.06
C THR A 390 -1.56 -9.67 -21.61
N GLY A 391 -1.03 -9.08 -20.57
CA GLY A 391 0.30 -9.36 -20.06
C GLY A 391 0.84 -8.17 -19.23
N TRP A 392 2.16 -8.16 -19.04
CA TRP A 392 2.86 -7.15 -18.25
C TRP A 392 3.85 -6.38 -19.12
N ALA A 393 3.88 -5.06 -18.94
CA ALA A 393 4.82 -4.19 -19.64
C ALA A 393 6.26 -4.42 -19.18
N PRO A 394 7.25 -4.33 -20.07
CA PRO A 394 8.64 -4.31 -19.68
C PRO A 394 8.94 -3.03 -18.87
N MET A 395 9.77 -3.17 -17.84
CA MET A 395 10.15 -2.05 -17.00
C MET A 395 11.34 -1.29 -17.59
N PRO A 396 11.23 0.04 -17.80
CA PRO A 396 12.33 0.85 -18.34
C PRO A 396 13.56 0.89 -17.43
N ARG A 397 14.72 1.00 -18.05
CA ARG A 397 16.04 1.15 -17.40
C ARG A 397 16.82 2.26 -18.06
N ALA A 398 17.73 2.87 -17.33
CA ALA A 398 18.70 3.84 -17.85
C ALA A 398 20.06 3.62 -17.17
N GLU A 399 21.13 3.93 -17.88
CA GLU A 399 22.47 4.04 -17.31
C GLU A 399 22.59 5.36 -16.55
N VAL A 400 23.47 5.37 -15.53
CA VAL A 400 23.78 6.57 -14.75
C VAL A 400 25.10 7.14 -15.25
N ASP A 401 25.04 8.38 -15.74
CA ASP A 401 26.20 9.14 -16.17
C ASP A 401 26.37 10.37 -15.27
N GLY A 402 27.28 10.29 -14.30
CA GLY A 402 27.57 11.33 -13.32
C GLY A 402 26.47 11.59 -12.32
N THR A 403 25.25 11.89 -12.77
CA THR A 403 24.09 12.12 -11.93
C THR A 403 22.83 11.53 -12.54
N ALA A 404 21.87 11.15 -11.69
CA ALA A 404 20.54 10.77 -12.11
C ALA A 404 19.50 11.37 -11.16
N VAL A 405 18.42 11.97 -11.71
CA VAL A 405 17.36 12.63 -10.95
C VAL A 405 16.04 11.93 -11.19
N MET A 406 15.30 11.67 -10.12
CA MET A 406 13.94 11.15 -10.15
C MET A 406 13.06 12.01 -9.23
N ALA A 407 12.17 12.79 -9.84
CA ALA A 407 11.26 13.70 -9.15
C ALA A 407 9.84 13.64 -9.74
N ASN A 408 9.39 12.43 -10.04
CA ASN A 408 8.07 12.11 -10.61
C ASN A 408 7.82 12.69 -12.00
N GLN A 409 8.85 13.20 -12.66
CA GLN A 409 8.76 13.79 -13.98
C GLN A 409 8.50 12.73 -15.06
N ARG A 410 7.92 13.19 -16.17
CA ARG A 410 7.85 12.43 -17.41
C ARG A 410 9.28 12.19 -17.94
N GLY A 411 9.82 11.06 -17.68
CA GLY A 411 11.20 10.70 -18.02
C GLY A 411 11.29 9.21 -18.28
N LEU A 412 12.04 8.51 -17.47
CA LEU A 412 12.22 7.05 -17.58
C LEU A 412 10.88 6.28 -17.58
N ALA A 413 9.92 6.68 -16.77
CA ALA A 413 8.61 6.05 -16.65
C ALA A 413 7.58 6.54 -17.70
N ALA A 414 7.93 7.42 -18.63
CA ALA A 414 7.01 7.99 -19.62
C ALA A 414 6.14 6.96 -20.36
N PRO A 415 6.64 5.77 -20.77
CA PRO A 415 5.82 4.76 -21.42
C PRO A 415 4.72 4.14 -20.55
N LEU A 416 4.80 4.32 -19.23
CA LEU A 416 3.96 3.61 -18.26
C LEU A 416 2.86 4.47 -17.64
N GLY A 417 2.86 5.80 -17.84
CA GLY A 417 1.97 6.71 -17.16
C GLY A 417 1.26 7.71 -18.08
N VAL A 418 0.33 8.47 -17.50
CA VAL A 418 -0.42 9.54 -18.17
C VAL A 418 -0.14 10.89 -17.51
N GLU A 419 -0.29 10.97 -16.19
CA GLU A 419 -0.01 12.16 -15.40
C GLU A 419 1.37 12.06 -14.76
N PHE A 420 2.13 13.15 -14.83
CA PHE A 420 3.45 13.24 -14.23
C PHE A 420 3.60 14.60 -13.55
N ALA A 421 4.51 14.68 -12.59
CA ALA A 421 4.91 15.97 -12.08
C ALA A 421 5.47 16.85 -13.22
N PRO A 422 5.19 18.16 -13.23
CA PRO A 422 5.89 19.07 -14.11
C PRO A 422 7.41 19.00 -13.91
N PRO A 423 8.23 19.36 -14.89
CA PRO A 423 9.67 19.15 -14.82
C PRO A 423 10.41 20.07 -13.85
N TYR A 424 9.74 21.01 -13.20
CA TYR A 424 10.36 22.08 -12.39
C TYR A 424 11.30 21.55 -11.31
N ARG A 425 10.87 20.56 -10.52
CA ARG A 425 11.69 19.97 -9.44
C ARG A 425 12.88 19.20 -10.01
N ALA A 426 12.66 18.35 -11.00
CA ALA A 426 13.72 17.57 -11.64
C ALA A 426 14.78 18.49 -12.29
N ASP A 427 14.36 19.50 -13.05
CA ASP A 427 15.26 20.46 -13.70
C ASP A 427 16.03 21.28 -12.66
N ARG A 428 15.38 21.69 -11.57
CA ARG A 428 16.03 22.44 -10.50
C ARG A 428 17.09 21.61 -9.79
N ILE A 429 16.79 20.36 -9.43
CA ILE A 429 17.73 19.42 -8.81
C ILE A 429 18.94 19.21 -9.74
N ALA A 430 18.70 18.96 -11.02
CA ALA A 430 19.78 18.78 -12.00
C ALA A 430 20.67 20.03 -12.11
N ALA A 431 20.07 21.23 -12.15
CA ALA A 431 20.79 22.49 -12.18
C ALA A 431 21.63 22.70 -10.91
N LEU A 432 21.10 22.42 -9.74
CA LEU A 432 21.83 22.52 -8.47
C LEU A 432 22.98 21.51 -8.43
N LEU A 433 22.78 20.27 -8.84
CA LEU A 433 23.82 19.25 -8.89
C LEU A 433 24.96 19.61 -9.85
N SER A 434 24.64 20.26 -10.96
CA SER A 434 25.65 20.70 -11.94
C SER A 434 26.57 21.84 -11.43
N ALA A 435 26.21 22.50 -10.34
CA ALA A 435 26.98 23.60 -9.77
C ALA A 435 28.26 23.15 -9.04
N SER A 436 28.43 21.86 -8.77
CA SER A 436 29.62 21.31 -8.12
C SER A 436 29.97 19.92 -8.67
N HIS A 437 31.25 19.58 -8.63
CA HIS A 437 31.77 18.25 -8.89
C HIS A 437 32.52 17.69 -7.67
N ASN A 438 32.20 18.18 -6.48
CA ASN A 438 32.87 17.81 -5.24
C ASN A 438 31.88 17.75 -4.07
N TRP A 439 30.76 17.08 -4.32
CA TRP A 439 29.67 16.98 -3.38
C TRP A 439 30.04 16.19 -2.11
N THR A 440 29.51 16.66 -0.97
CA THR A 440 29.59 15.97 0.33
C THR A 440 28.18 15.73 0.87
N PRO A 441 27.96 14.73 1.76
CA PRO A 441 26.65 14.46 2.34
C PRO A 441 25.99 15.69 2.98
N PRO A 442 26.63 16.51 3.80
CA PRO A 442 25.97 17.68 4.41
C PRO A 442 25.46 18.73 3.41
N GLN A 443 26.10 18.86 2.25
CA GLN A 443 25.69 19.83 1.22
C GLN A 443 24.36 19.46 0.57
N MET A 444 23.90 18.19 0.65
CA MET A 444 22.63 17.74 0.09
C MET A 444 21.43 18.41 0.75
N SER A 445 21.56 18.84 2.01
CA SER A 445 20.50 19.59 2.71
C SER A 445 20.10 20.88 1.99
N ALA A 446 21.06 21.58 1.36
CA ALA A 446 20.76 22.78 0.58
C ALA A 446 19.88 22.50 -0.65
N ILE A 447 19.99 21.29 -1.22
CA ILE A 447 19.14 20.85 -2.32
C ILE A 447 17.73 20.52 -1.79
N HIS A 448 17.61 19.76 -0.70
CA HIS A 448 16.34 19.47 -0.04
C HIS A 448 15.53 20.74 0.29
N MET A 449 16.22 21.80 0.68
CA MET A 449 15.63 23.05 1.17
C MET A 449 15.51 24.15 0.11
N ASP A 450 15.70 23.83 -1.16
CA ASP A 450 15.56 24.82 -2.23
C ASP A 450 14.10 25.24 -2.43
N THR A 451 13.86 26.54 -2.36
CA THR A 451 12.53 27.15 -2.38
C THR A 451 12.21 27.87 -3.68
N GLU A 452 13.03 27.73 -4.73
CA GLU A 452 12.73 28.37 -6.02
C GLU A 452 11.46 27.79 -6.65
N LEU A 453 10.51 28.67 -6.99
CA LEU A 453 9.23 28.33 -7.61
C LEU A 453 9.26 28.69 -9.10
N ALA A 454 9.80 27.82 -9.94
CA ALA A 454 9.90 28.06 -11.38
C ALA A 454 8.52 28.08 -12.06
N SER A 455 7.53 27.37 -11.52
CA SER A 455 6.15 27.37 -12.02
C SER A 455 5.42 28.70 -11.89
N ALA A 456 5.97 29.66 -11.14
CA ALA A 456 5.44 31.01 -11.08
C ALA A 456 5.63 31.82 -12.39
N ARG A 457 6.58 31.43 -13.23
CA ARG A 457 6.95 32.19 -14.43
C ARG A 457 5.82 32.50 -15.37
N PRO A 458 4.91 31.57 -15.76
CA PRO A 458 3.81 31.90 -16.68
C PRO A 458 2.85 32.97 -16.13
N LEU A 459 2.47 32.84 -14.85
CA LEU A 459 1.60 33.83 -14.20
C LEU A 459 2.29 35.19 -14.08
N LEU A 460 3.56 35.23 -13.68
CA LEU A 460 4.34 36.47 -13.60
C LEU A 460 4.54 37.12 -14.96
N ALA A 461 4.78 36.37 -16.02
CA ALA A 461 4.88 36.88 -17.37
C ALA A 461 3.56 37.51 -17.84
N LEU A 462 2.43 36.87 -17.52
CA LEU A 462 1.11 37.39 -17.83
C LEU A 462 0.81 38.69 -17.07
N LEU A 463 1.11 38.71 -15.75
CA LEU A 463 1.00 39.93 -14.93
C LEU A 463 1.84 41.07 -15.50
N ALA A 464 3.07 40.81 -15.90
CA ALA A 464 3.97 41.82 -16.52
C ALA A 464 3.43 42.41 -17.81
N SER A 465 2.60 41.66 -18.56
CA SER A 465 1.99 42.11 -19.82
C SER A 465 0.73 42.96 -19.66
N LEU A 466 0.20 43.10 -18.42
CA LEU A 466 -1.05 43.81 -18.18
C LEU A 466 -0.85 45.35 -18.26
N ASP A 467 -1.67 46.00 -19.10
CA ASP A 467 -1.75 47.44 -19.22
C ASP A 467 -3.07 47.99 -18.64
N GLY A 468 -3.14 49.28 -18.38
CA GLY A 468 -4.38 49.93 -17.94
C GLY A 468 -4.82 49.58 -16.54
N LEU A 469 -3.89 49.19 -15.68
CA LEU A 469 -4.13 48.85 -14.27
C LEU A 469 -4.32 50.11 -13.41
N SER A 470 -5.05 49.96 -12.31
CA SER A 470 -5.06 50.98 -11.26
C SER A 470 -3.64 51.25 -10.74
N PRO A 471 -3.32 52.39 -10.15
CA PRO A 471 -1.99 52.65 -9.61
C PRO A 471 -1.54 51.65 -8.55
N ARG A 472 -2.48 51.16 -7.73
CA ARG A 472 -2.20 50.11 -6.70
C ARG A 472 -1.91 48.76 -7.35
N ALA A 473 -2.72 48.34 -8.32
CA ALA A 473 -2.49 47.10 -9.04
C ALA A 473 -1.20 47.15 -9.85
N ALA A 474 -0.86 48.26 -10.46
CA ALA A 474 0.42 48.46 -11.15
C ALA A 474 1.60 48.33 -10.17
N GLY A 475 1.48 48.93 -8.97
CA GLY A 475 2.50 48.77 -7.91
C GLY A 475 2.68 47.36 -7.45
N LEU A 476 1.59 46.60 -7.24
CA LEU A 476 1.63 45.18 -6.87
C LEU A 476 2.24 44.33 -8.00
N ARG A 477 1.84 44.53 -9.25
CA ARG A 477 2.46 43.89 -10.42
C ARG A 477 3.96 44.11 -10.44
N ASP A 478 4.42 45.34 -10.26
CA ASP A 478 5.83 45.71 -10.30
C ASP A 478 6.62 45.09 -9.11
N ARG A 479 5.99 44.97 -7.96
CA ARG A 479 6.54 44.23 -6.82
C ARG A 479 6.73 42.76 -7.17
N LEU A 480 5.71 42.10 -7.68
CA LEU A 480 5.75 40.68 -8.02
C LEU A 480 6.72 40.38 -9.17
N THR A 481 6.84 41.23 -10.18
CA THR A 481 7.77 41.03 -11.29
C THR A 481 9.25 41.16 -10.90
N ARG A 482 9.54 41.85 -9.79
CA ARG A 482 10.88 41.94 -9.20
C ARG A 482 11.17 40.85 -8.14
N TRP A 483 10.16 40.12 -7.73
CA TRP A 483 10.32 39.04 -6.74
C TRP A 483 11.28 37.94 -7.23
N ASN A 484 12.11 37.44 -6.34
CA ASN A 484 13.11 36.41 -6.65
C ASN A 484 12.55 35.00 -6.88
N ARG A 485 11.25 34.82 -6.79
CA ARG A 485 10.51 33.55 -6.91
C ARG A 485 10.90 32.51 -5.87
N ARG A 486 11.36 32.93 -4.73
CA ARG A 486 11.65 32.02 -3.61
C ARG A 486 10.49 32.06 -2.61
N MET A 487 10.01 30.86 -2.26
CA MET A 487 8.97 30.65 -1.25
C MET A 487 9.60 30.46 0.13
N ASP A 488 10.47 31.38 0.52
CA ASP A 488 11.11 31.36 1.83
C ASP A 488 10.09 31.75 2.92
N ALA A 489 10.19 31.13 4.11
CA ALA A 489 9.19 31.31 5.17
C ALA A 489 9.05 32.77 5.65
N ASP A 490 10.08 33.56 5.55
CA ASP A 490 10.11 34.99 5.92
C ASP A 490 9.76 35.94 4.76
N SER A 491 9.48 35.44 3.56
CA SER A 491 9.20 36.23 2.37
C SER A 491 7.77 36.76 2.37
N GLU A 492 7.63 38.09 2.41
CA GLU A 492 6.34 38.78 2.21
C GLU A 492 5.91 38.78 0.74
N ASP A 493 6.87 38.79 -0.20
CA ASP A 493 6.59 38.72 -1.63
C ASP A 493 6.03 37.37 -2.04
N ALA A 494 6.48 36.28 -1.41
CA ALA A 494 5.91 34.96 -1.57
C ALA A 494 4.42 34.94 -1.16
N THR A 495 4.09 35.57 -0.03
CA THR A 495 2.70 35.71 0.42
C THR A 495 1.88 36.54 -0.56
N ALA A 496 2.42 37.64 -1.06
CA ALA A 496 1.76 38.48 -2.06
C ALA A 496 1.47 37.68 -3.34
N TYR A 497 2.46 36.93 -3.86
CA TYR A 497 2.27 36.07 -5.01
C TYR A 497 1.21 34.99 -4.78
N ALA A 498 1.31 34.28 -3.65
CA ALA A 498 0.36 33.22 -3.30
C ALA A 498 -1.08 33.76 -3.16
N THR A 499 -1.26 34.99 -2.65
CA THR A 499 -2.57 35.63 -2.54
C THR A 499 -3.15 35.97 -3.93
N VAL A 500 -2.34 36.52 -4.83
CA VAL A 500 -2.80 36.77 -6.22
C VAL A 500 -3.11 35.45 -6.93
N ARG A 501 -2.24 34.44 -6.82
CA ARG A 501 -2.46 33.10 -7.39
C ARG A 501 -3.75 32.48 -6.89
N GLU A 502 -4.03 32.56 -5.60
CA GLU A 502 -5.29 32.08 -5.01
C GLU A 502 -6.51 32.70 -5.70
N ARG A 503 -6.53 34.03 -5.91
CA ARG A 503 -7.64 34.71 -6.57
C ARG A 503 -7.75 34.33 -8.04
N VAL A 504 -6.62 34.17 -8.73
CA VAL A 504 -6.59 33.71 -10.12
C VAL A 504 -7.20 32.32 -10.24
N VAL A 505 -6.79 31.37 -9.37
CA VAL A 505 -7.33 30.00 -9.37
C VAL A 505 -8.84 30.01 -9.14
N ARG A 506 -9.33 30.78 -8.18
CA ARG A 506 -10.77 30.91 -7.90
C ARG A 506 -11.53 31.52 -9.08
N ALA A 507 -10.99 32.54 -9.71
CA ALA A 507 -11.62 33.16 -10.86
C ALA A 507 -11.67 32.23 -12.07
N LEU A 508 -10.61 31.48 -12.35
CA LEU A 508 -10.60 30.46 -13.39
C LEU A 508 -11.55 29.32 -13.10
N ALA A 509 -11.60 28.84 -11.87
CA ALA A 509 -12.55 27.77 -11.46
C ALA A 509 -14.02 28.22 -11.58
N ALA A 510 -14.31 29.50 -11.46
CA ALA A 510 -15.62 30.08 -11.67
C ALA A 510 -15.97 30.37 -13.15
N HIS A 511 -15.03 30.12 -14.09
CA HIS A 511 -15.25 30.38 -15.49
C HIS A 511 -16.38 29.52 -16.08
N PRO A 512 -17.29 30.07 -16.92
CA PRO A 512 -18.43 29.32 -17.46
C PRO A 512 -18.04 28.02 -18.18
N SER A 513 -16.89 27.96 -18.83
CA SER A 513 -16.39 26.74 -19.52
C SER A 513 -16.16 25.55 -18.56
N PHE A 514 -16.02 25.79 -17.27
CA PHE A 514 -15.82 24.75 -16.24
C PHE A 514 -17.06 24.52 -15.36
N ALA A 515 -18.19 25.20 -15.64
CA ALA A 515 -19.38 25.15 -14.78
C ALA A 515 -19.85 23.73 -14.50
N ASP A 516 -19.90 22.88 -15.51
CA ASP A 516 -20.34 21.49 -15.38
C ASP A 516 -19.33 20.61 -14.63
N LEU A 517 -18.08 21.05 -14.48
CA LEU A 517 -17.04 20.40 -13.69
C LEU A 517 -17.02 20.88 -12.24
N ALA A 518 -17.59 22.05 -11.97
CA ALA A 518 -17.64 22.63 -10.61
C ALA A 518 -18.63 21.89 -9.69
N GLU A 519 -19.69 21.31 -10.27
CA GLU A 519 -20.63 20.48 -9.52
C GLU A 519 -20.03 19.10 -9.26
N LEU A 520 -19.97 18.70 -7.99
CA LEU A 520 -19.46 17.38 -7.62
C LEU A 520 -20.46 16.30 -8.02
N PRO A 521 -20.00 15.18 -8.60
CA PRO A 521 -20.90 14.08 -8.97
C PRO A 521 -21.35 13.30 -7.72
N PRO A 522 -22.46 12.56 -7.78
CA PRO A 522 -22.94 11.71 -6.68
C PRO A 522 -22.11 10.42 -6.57
N LEU A 523 -20.84 10.58 -6.28
CA LEU A 523 -19.88 9.49 -6.06
C LEU A 523 -19.46 9.46 -4.59
N PRO A 524 -18.89 8.35 -4.09
CA PRO A 524 -18.44 8.27 -2.71
C PRO A 524 -17.50 9.42 -2.34
N ASP A 525 -17.69 10.00 -1.17
CA ASP A 525 -16.95 11.18 -0.69
C ASP A 525 -15.44 10.94 -0.68
N LEU A 526 -15.00 9.70 -0.49
CA LEU A 526 -13.59 9.30 -0.54
C LEU A 526 -12.90 9.75 -1.84
N PHE A 527 -13.60 9.76 -2.97
CA PHE A 527 -13.05 10.09 -4.28
C PHE A 527 -13.19 11.57 -4.67
N LEU A 528 -14.00 12.33 -3.94
CA LEU A 528 -14.29 13.73 -4.25
C LEU A 528 -13.05 14.63 -4.31
N PRO A 529 -11.98 14.43 -3.51
CA PRO A 529 -10.74 15.20 -3.64
C PRO A 529 -10.11 15.15 -5.04
N TRP A 530 -10.26 14.02 -5.76
CA TRP A 530 -9.78 13.90 -7.15
C TRP A 530 -10.71 14.54 -8.17
N LEU A 531 -11.96 14.80 -7.80
CA LEU A 531 -13.01 15.30 -8.65
C LEU A 531 -13.30 16.80 -8.47
N ALA A 532 -12.76 17.41 -7.44
CA ALA A 532 -12.90 18.82 -7.15
C ALA A 532 -12.18 19.67 -8.21
N LEU A 533 -12.88 20.64 -8.77
CA LEU A 533 -12.36 21.48 -9.85
C LEU A 533 -11.22 22.41 -9.39
N THR A 534 -11.37 23.05 -8.23
CA THR A 534 -10.39 24.04 -7.76
C THR A 534 -8.97 23.46 -7.63
N PRO A 535 -8.74 22.29 -7.01
CA PRO A 535 -7.41 21.66 -7.01
C PRO A 535 -6.90 21.33 -8.42
N ARG A 536 -7.75 20.90 -9.33
CA ARG A 536 -7.36 20.62 -10.72
C ARG A 536 -6.88 21.87 -11.44
N ILE A 537 -7.56 22.98 -11.29
CA ILE A 537 -7.11 24.29 -11.81
C ILE A 537 -5.81 24.73 -11.14
N ALA A 538 -5.73 24.60 -9.81
CA ALA A 538 -4.57 25.04 -9.04
C ALA A 538 -3.27 24.35 -9.48
N PHE A 539 -3.30 23.02 -9.60
CA PHE A 539 -2.11 22.23 -9.97
C PHE A 539 -1.82 22.21 -11.49
N ALA A 540 -2.78 22.63 -12.31
CA ALA A 540 -2.62 22.80 -13.76
C ALA A 540 -2.57 24.26 -14.18
N LEU A 541 -2.30 25.19 -13.28
CA LEU A 541 -2.43 26.63 -13.54
C LEU A 541 -1.62 27.08 -14.75
N GLU A 542 -0.38 26.60 -14.88
CA GLU A 542 0.51 26.98 -15.99
C GLU A 542 -0.07 26.55 -17.35
N THR A 543 -0.62 25.34 -17.44
CA THR A 543 -1.25 24.83 -18.66
C THR A 543 -2.59 25.51 -18.92
N VAL A 544 -3.37 25.82 -17.89
CA VAL A 544 -4.64 26.55 -18.03
C VAL A 544 -4.39 27.97 -18.54
N LEU A 545 -3.35 28.66 -18.08
CA LEU A 545 -2.99 30.03 -18.52
C LEU A 545 -2.46 30.05 -19.95
N THR A 546 -2.03 28.96 -20.52
CA THR A 546 -1.43 28.86 -21.86
C THR A 546 -2.27 28.04 -22.85
N THR A 547 -3.31 27.36 -22.40
CA THR A 547 -4.13 26.46 -23.23
C THR A 547 -4.88 27.23 -24.35
N SER A 548 -5.05 26.55 -25.49
CA SER A 548 -5.92 27.02 -26.58
C SER A 548 -7.40 26.66 -26.36
N LEU A 549 -7.72 25.85 -25.35
CA LEU A 549 -9.10 25.50 -24.98
C LEU A 549 -9.90 26.72 -24.46
N LEU A 550 -9.19 27.73 -23.94
CA LEU A 550 -9.78 28.99 -23.52
C LEU A 550 -9.30 30.10 -24.41
N PRO A 551 -10.19 31.04 -24.85
CA PRO A 551 -9.79 32.24 -25.51
C PRO A 551 -8.77 33.04 -24.68
N GLN A 552 -7.89 33.78 -25.34
CA GLN A 552 -6.87 34.58 -24.64
C GLN A 552 -7.49 35.55 -23.62
N ALA A 553 -8.58 36.20 -23.99
CA ALA A 553 -9.29 37.11 -23.07
C ALA A 553 -9.75 36.41 -21.79
N ASP A 554 -10.25 35.16 -21.89
CA ASP A 554 -10.75 34.39 -20.78
C ASP A 554 -9.63 33.88 -19.88
N ARG A 555 -8.38 33.89 -20.35
CA ARG A 555 -7.19 33.56 -19.53
C ARG A 555 -6.58 34.82 -18.89
N VAL A 556 -6.64 35.97 -19.59
CA VAL A 556 -6.03 37.22 -19.13
C VAL A 556 -6.92 37.97 -18.14
N GLU A 557 -8.24 38.06 -18.41
CA GLU A 557 -9.14 38.83 -17.58
C GLU A 557 -9.26 38.32 -16.12
N PRO A 558 -9.32 37.04 -15.83
CA PRO A 558 -9.25 36.54 -14.45
C PRO A 558 -7.98 36.96 -13.71
N VAL A 559 -6.85 37.03 -14.40
CA VAL A 559 -5.57 37.47 -13.82
C VAL A 559 -5.60 38.94 -13.50
N ARG A 560 -6.12 39.78 -14.42
CA ARG A 560 -6.32 41.21 -14.20
C ARG A 560 -7.24 41.46 -13.00
N ALA A 561 -8.40 40.84 -13.02
CA ALA A 561 -9.40 40.97 -11.95
C ALA A 561 -8.83 40.57 -10.58
N ALA A 562 -8.10 39.46 -10.51
CA ALA A 562 -7.46 39.01 -9.29
C ALA A 562 -6.41 40.00 -8.75
N LEU A 563 -5.59 40.56 -9.64
CA LEU A 563 -4.58 41.55 -9.29
C LEU A 563 -5.23 42.84 -8.74
N GLU A 564 -6.28 43.34 -9.41
CA GLU A 564 -7.04 44.53 -9.00
C GLU A 564 -7.74 44.29 -7.66
N GLU A 565 -8.36 43.13 -7.48
CA GLU A 565 -9.02 42.72 -6.21
C GLU A 565 -8.03 42.75 -5.05
N VAL A 566 -6.90 42.03 -5.16
CA VAL A 566 -5.89 41.96 -4.10
C VAL A 566 -5.30 43.37 -3.80
N ALA A 567 -5.02 44.15 -4.85
CA ALA A 567 -4.50 45.50 -4.68
C ALA A 567 -5.51 46.45 -3.98
N SER A 568 -6.81 46.24 -4.15
CA SER A 568 -7.88 47.05 -3.54
C SER A 568 -8.06 46.76 -2.03
N GLU A 569 -7.62 45.63 -1.55
CA GLU A 569 -7.78 45.20 -0.15
C GLU A 569 -6.91 46.04 0.85
N GLU A 570 -5.95 46.84 0.35
CA GLU A 570 -5.02 47.65 1.15
C GLU A 570 -4.32 46.89 2.30
N ARG A 571 -4.07 45.61 2.08
CA ARG A 571 -3.47 44.73 3.08
C ARG A 571 -1.96 44.78 3.07
N GLU A 572 -1.36 44.62 4.20
CA GLU A 572 0.04 44.27 4.34
C GLU A 572 0.19 42.75 4.21
N PHE A 573 1.24 42.30 3.51
CA PHE A 573 1.56 40.91 3.42
C PHE A 573 2.59 40.54 4.51
N GLY A 574 2.22 39.63 5.39
CA GLY A 574 3.15 39.06 6.36
C GLY A 574 4.05 37.99 5.73
N PRO A 575 5.00 37.45 6.50
CA PRO A 575 5.85 36.34 6.08
C PRO A 575 5.06 35.13 5.59
N TRP A 576 5.58 34.42 4.57
CA TRP A 576 4.93 33.25 3.99
C TRP A 576 4.61 32.16 5.03
N GLY A 577 5.55 31.87 5.96
CA GLY A 577 5.36 30.87 7.00
C GLY A 577 4.24 31.16 8.02
N GLU A 578 3.72 32.41 8.09
CA GLU A 578 2.54 32.72 8.92
C GLU A 578 1.25 32.15 8.29
N ALA A 579 1.16 32.14 6.96
CA ALA A 579 0.06 31.56 6.22
C ALA A 579 0.29 30.08 5.88
N HIS A 580 1.51 29.72 5.54
CA HIS A 580 1.92 28.40 5.10
C HIS A 580 2.40 27.54 6.27
N ARG A 581 1.44 27.06 7.05
CA ARG A 581 1.70 26.25 8.25
C ARG A 581 1.49 24.78 7.96
N LEU A 582 2.27 23.95 8.65
CA LEU A 582 2.07 22.50 8.66
C LEU A 582 0.64 22.17 9.11
N ALA A 583 0.01 21.21 8.46
CA ALA A 583 -1.32 20.70 8.79
C ALA A 583 -1.32 19.16 8.65
N PRO A 584 -0.71 18.46 9.61
CA PRO A 584 -0.61 17.00 9.52
C PRO A 584 -1.96 16.34 9.74
N TRP A 585 -2.15 15.19 9.12
CA TRP A 585 -3.26 14.33 9.43
C TRP A 585 -3.03 13.59 10.75
N GLN A 586 -4.04 13.59 11.61
CA GLN A 586 -4.07 12.84 12.86
C GLN A 586 -5.39 12.08 12.95
N ALA A 587 -5.35 10.81 13.36
CA ALA A 587 -6.57 10.03 13.57
C ALA A 587 -7.48 10.67 14.66
N LEU A 588 -6.87 11.32 15.66
CA LEU A 588 -7.53 12.12 16.69
C LEU A 588 -6.86 13.50 16.75
N PRO A 589 -7.41 14.51 16.06
CA PRO A 589 -6.84 15.87 16.08
C PRO A 589 -6.85 16.47 17.50
N ALA A 590 -5.72 17.02 17.93
CA ALA A 590 -5.56 17.61 19.25
C ALA A 590 -5.74 19.15 19.28
N GLY A 591 -6.00 19.77 18.12
CA GLY A 591 -6.22 21.23 18.03
C GLY A 591 -4.95 22.06 18.26
N GLU A 592 -3.78 21.52 17.94
CA GLU A 592 -2.47 22.14 18.17
C GLU A 592 -2.13 23.20 17.12
N GLU A 593 -1.27 24.14 17.50
CA GLU A 593 -0.64 25.05 16.55
C GLU A 593 0.62 24.41 15.96
N TRP A 594 0.71 24.45 14.62
CA TRP A 594 1.82 23.86 13.87
C TRP A 594 2.76 24.93 13.34
N PRO A 595 4.05 24.63 13.14
CA PRO A 595 5.04 25.60 12.67
C PRO A 595 4.75 26.09 11.26
N GLY A 596 5.24 27.29 10.97
CA GLY A 596 5.32 27.84 9.61
C GLY A 596 6.39 27.15 8.79
N LEU A 597 6.13 26.99 7.49
CA LEU A 597 7.00 26.30 6.55
C LEU A 597 7.40 27.24 5.40
N ALA A 598 8.59 26.99 4.86
CA ALA A 598 9.00 27.45 3.54
C ALA A 598 8.54 26.44 2.48
N GLY A 599 8.71 26.79 1.19
CA GLY A 599 8.42 25.92 0.05
C GLY A 599 7.03 26.06 -0.52
N ASP A 600 6.76 25.26 -1.53
CA ASP A 600 5.48 25.11 -2.21
C ASP A 600 5.49 23.82 -3.05
N HIS A 601 4.38 23.48 -3.72
CA HIS A 601 4.21 22.24 -4.47
C HIS A 601 5.33 21.95 -5.48
N ASP A 602 5.70 22.95 -6.30
CA ASP A 602 6.69 22.81 -7.37
C ASP A 602 8.12 23.24 -6.97
N CYS A 603 8.34 23.61 -5.72
CA CYS A 603 9.70 23.74 -5.17
C CYS A 603 10.33 22.38 -4.95
N VAL A 604 11.65 22.26 -4.93
CA VAL A 604 12.34 21.05 -4.45
C VAL A 604 11.89 20.77 -3.03
N LEU A 605 11.87 21.78 -2.16
CA LEU A 605 11.17 21.72 -0.86
C LEU A 605 9.66 21.73 -1.12
N SER A 606 9.11 20.58 -1.46
CA SER A 606 7.73 20.41 -1.85
C SER A 606 6.81 20.29 -0.64
N THR A 607 6.56 21.39 0.02
CA THR A 607 5.54 21.53 1.06
C THR A 607 4.25 22.01 0.40
N SER A 608 3.38 21.07 0.02
CA SER A 608 2.22 21.38 -0.82
C SER A 608 1.05 21.93 -0.03
N SER A 609 0.53 23.07 -0.48
CA SER A 609 -0.82 23.52 -0.20
C SER A 609 -1.71 23.40 -1.45
N VAL A 610 -2.96 23.82 -1.38
CA VAL A 610 -3.89 23.83 -2.51
C VAL A 610 -4.30 25.27 -2.81
N PRO A 611 -3.65 25.96 -3.76
CA PRO A 611 -4.01 27.32 -4.14
C PRO A 611 -5.50 27.44 -4.44
N GLY A 612 -6.15 28.47 -3.92
CA GLY A 612 -7.59 28.66 -4.06
C GLY A 612 -8.43 28.01 -2.94
N LEU A 613 -7.88 27.08 -2.17
CA LEU A 613 -8.54 26.45 -1.01
C LEU A 613 -7.85 26.77 0.31
N THR A 614 -6.55 26.58 0.38
CA THR A 614 -5.79 26.77 1.62
C THR A 614 -4.31 27.02 1.34
N HIS A 615 -3.67 27.82 2.18
CA HIS A 615 -2.22 27.97 2.23
C HIS A 615 -1.56 26.95 3.19
N ARG A 616 -2.31 26.23 3.99
CA ARG A 616 -1.76 25.22 4.90
C ARG A 616 -1.21 24.04 4.12
N SER A 617 -0.07 23.52 4.58
CA SER A 617 0.60 22.39 3.96
C SER A 617 0.25 21.09 4.68
N ALA A 618 -0.50 20.22 3.99
CA ALA A 618 -0.82 18.88 4.48
C ALA A 618 0.07 17.80 3.85
N ARG A 619 0.86 18.13 2.83
CA ARG A 619 1.72 17.21 2.10
C ARG A 619 3.13 17.77 1.96
N GLY A 620 4.13 16.93 2.18
CA GLY A 620 5.53 17.35 2.12
C GLY A 620 6.51 16.21 2.37
N PRO A 621 7.77 16.52 2.66
CA PRO A 621 8.81 15.55 2.95
C PRO A 621 8.48 14.69 4.18
N ALA A 622 8.06 13.45 3.96
CA ALA A 622 7.79 12.49 5.04
C ALA A 622 9.07 11.92 5.69
N ALA A 623 10.21 12.12 5.05
CA ALA A 623 11.56 11.93 5.55
C ALA A 623 12.53 12.69 4.64
N ARG A 624 13.76 12.92 5.09
CA ARG A 624 14.90 13.25 4.24
C ARG A 624 16.03 12.28 4.54
N TYR A 625 16.75 11.88 3.52
CA TYR A 625 17.85 10.94 3.65
C TYR A 625 19.02 11.35 2.75
N VAL A 626 20.24 11.03 3.20
CA VAL A 626 21.48 11.13 2.44
C VAL A 626 22.31 9.89 2.76
N TRP A 627 22.42 8.99 1.80
CA TRP A 627 23.22 7.77 1.92
C TRP A 627 24.60 7.98 1.32
N ASP A 628 25.66 7.88 2.14
CA ASP A 628 27.06 7.98 1.72
C ASP A 628 27.66 6.58 1.53
N LEU A 629 28.05 6.27 0.32
CA LEU A 629 28.71 5.00 -0.01
C LEU A 629 30.20 4.97 0.32
N ALA A 630 30.78 6.11 0.71
CA ALA A 630 32.16 6.13 1.23
C ALA A 630 32.24 5.50 2.63
N ALA A 631 31.28 5.84 3.47
CA ALA A 631 31.15 5.32 4.82
C ALA A 631 29.72 5.53 5.31
N ARG A 632 29.04 4.45 5.69
CA ARG A 632 27.63 4.50 6.13
C ARG A 632 27.42 5.47 7.31
N GLU A 633 28.37 5.59 8.21
CA GLU A 633 28.37 6.51 9.35
C GLU A 633 28.33 8.00 8.97
N ASN A 634 28.67 8.35 7.73
CA ASN A 634 28.52 9.72 7.24
C ASN A 634 27.12 10.02 6.70
N SER A 635 26.25 9.01 6.65
CA SER A 635 24.87 9.15 6.20
C SER A 635 24.06 10.00 7.16
N LEU A 636 23.04 10.66 6.60
CA LEU A 636 22.21 11.62 7.32
C LEU A 636 20.73 11.33 7.06
N TRP A 637 19.90 11.61 8.03
CA TRP A 637 18.46 11.50 7.89
C TRP A 637 17.69 12.43 8.83
N VAL A 638 16.38 12.61 8.60
CA VAL A 638 15.44 13.27 9.51
C VAL A 638 14.01 12.88 9.12
N VAL A 639 13.13 12.81 10.11
CA VAL A 639 11.69 12.65 9.93
C VAL A 639 10.94 13.85 10.50
N PRO A 640 9.67 14.10 10.09
CA PRO A 640 8.91 15.28 10.55
C PRO A 640 8.71 15.36 12.05
N PHE A 641 8.61 14.21 12.73
CA PHE A 641 8.28 14.19 14.15
C PHE A 641 9.39 13.52 14.97
N GLY A 642 9.27 12.25 15.29
CA GLY A 642 10.27 11.54 16.07
C GLY A 642 10.08 10.01 16.02
N ALA A 643 10.87 9.30 16.82
CA ALA A 643 10.87 7.86 16.85
C ALA A 643 9.56 7.28 17.46
N SER A 644 9.04 7.95 18.50
CA SER A 644 7.84 7.50 19.22
C SER A 644 6.57 8.18 18.73
N GLY A 645 5.49 7.42 18.58
CA GLY A 645 4.15 7.93 18.33
C GLY A 645 3.38 8.32 19.60
N ALA A 646 3.93 8.08 20.78
CA ALA A 646 3.28 8.40 22.05
C ALA A 646 3.51 9.85 22.46
N PRO A 647 2.46 10.68 22.66
CA PRO A 647 2.60 12.10 22.99
C PRO A 647 3.39 12.40 24.27
N GLY A 648 3.44 11.46 25.21
CA GLY A 648 4.22 11.58 26.45
C GLY A 648 5.70 11.25 26.33
N SER A 649 6.18 10.75 25.19
CA SER A 649 7.57 10.42 24.96
C SER A 649 8.40 11.66 24.66
N PRO A 650 9.65 11.76 25.17
CA PRO A 650 10.57 12.83 24.77
C PRO A 650 10.92 12.76 23.28
N HIS A 651 10.79 11.58 22.66
CA HIS A 651 11.05 11.35 21.24
C HIS A 651 9.79 11.37 20.37
N HIS A 652 8.72 12.03 20.83
CA HIS A 652 7.49 12.17 20.06
C HIS A 652 7.65 13.13 18.88
N ARG A 653 8.29 14.30 19.14
CA ARG A 653 8.47 15.37 18.14
C ARG A 653 9.83 16.07 18.23
N ASP A 654 10.83 15.41 18.73
CA ASP A 654 12.18 15.98 18.95
C ASP A 654 12.95 16.25 17.65
N GLN A 655 12.49 15.73 16.50
CA GLN A 655 13.06 16.04 15.19
C GLN A 655 12.30 17.15 14.44
N LEU A 656 11.13 17.63 14.92
CA LEU A 656 10.27 18.56 14.17
C LEU A 656 10.98 19.89 13.87
N GLU A 657 11.64 20.50 14.83
CA GLU A 657 12.37 21.77 14.63
C GLU A 657 13.49 21.61 13.60
N ARG A 658 14.23 20.50 13.67
CA ARG A 658 15.29 20.17 12.70
C ARG A 658 14.74 19.94 11.30
N TRP A 659 13.62 19.20 11.20
CA TRP A 659 12.96 18.96 9.93
C TRP A 659 12.48 20.27 9.28
N VAL A 660 11.90 21.19 10.05
CA VAL A 660 11.49 22.53 9.59
C VAL A 660 12.69 23.35 9.12
N ALA A 661 13.79 23.31 9.89
CA ALA A 661 15.02 24.06 9.58
C ALA A 661 15.87 23.45 8.45
N GLY A 662 15.56 22.20 8.03
CA GLY A 662 16.36 21.45 7.06
C GLY A 662 17.63 20.84 7.64
N GLU A 663 17.74 20.76 8.97
CA GLU A 663 18.85 20.11 9.64
C GLU A 663 18.66 18.59 9.62
N LEU A 664 19.72 17.88 9.26
CA LEU A 664 19.75 16.42 9.25
C LEU A 664 20.47 15.88 10.49
N VAL A 665 20.04 14.71 10.94
CA VAL A 665 20.65 13.96 12.04
C VAL A 665 21.63 12.96 11.46
N GLY A 666 22.82 12.84 12.05
CA GLY A 666 23.79 11.81 11.69
C GLY A 666 23.26 10.40 12.04
N VAL A 667 23.58 9.43 11.20
CA VAL A 667 23.30 8.03 11.50
C VAL A 667 24.34 7.54 12.51
N GLU A 668 23.86 7.00 13.65
CA GLU A 668 24.74 6.35 14.61
C GLU A 668 25.00 4.90 14.22
N THR A 669 26.24 4.50 14.13
CA THR A 669 26.63 3.12 13.76
C THR A 669 27.46 2.42 14.81
N ALA A 670 28.03 3.14 15.78
CA ALA A 670 28.81 2.58 16.86
C ALA A 670 27.91 2.03 17.96
N TRP A 671 27.92 0.72 18.18
CA TRP A 671 27.08 0.08 19.20
C TRP A 671 27.40 0.54 20.62
N GLU A 672 28.63 0.91 20.87
CA GLU A 672 29.13 1.43 22.18
C GLU A 672 28.56 2.78 22.56
N ASP A 673 28.12 3.57 21.58
CA ASP A 673 27.53 4.90 21.80
C ASP A 673 25.99 4.85 22.00
N LEU A 674 25.40 3.66 21.82
CA LEU A 674 23.97 3.46 21.98
C LEU A 674 23.59 3.07 23.41
N SER A 675 22.43 3.54 23.85
CA SER A 675 21.84 3.13 25.13
C SER A 675 21.11 1.79 24.97
N ARG A 676 21.56 0.78 25.70
CA ARG A 676 20.86 -0.53 25.73
C ARG A 676 19.58 -0.39 26.54
N GLU A 677 18.44 -0.69 25.92
CA GLU A 677 17.13 -0.56 26.56
C GLU A 677 16.63 -1.88 27.11
N THR A 678 16.54 -2.91 26.32
CA THR A 678 15.91 -4.17 26.69
C THR A 678 16.51 -5.34 25.93
N MET A 679 16.49 -6.53 26.55
CA MET A 679 16.62 -7.80 25.87
C MET A 679 15.21 -8.39 25.71
N TYR A 680 14.81 -8.68 24.47
CA TYR A 680 13.60 -9.46 24.24
C TYR A 680 13.97 -10.94 24.21
N GLU A 681 13.34 -11.73 25.09
CA GLU A 681 13.44 -13.17 25.03
C GLU A 681 12.37 -13.68 24.08
N TYR A 682 12.81 -14.17 22.93
CA TYR A 682 11.97 -14.92 22.02
C TYR A 682 12.00 -16.39 22.47
N GLU A 683 10.95 -16.82 23.17
CA GLU A 683 10.75 -18.24 23.40
C GLU A 683 10.41 -18.89 22.04
N GLN A 684 11.35 -19.62 21.48
CA GLN A 684 11.03 -20.63 20.48
C GLN A 684 10.22 -21.73 21.18
N SER A 685 8.93 -21.51 21.39
CA SER A 685 7.99 -22.61 21.43
C SER A 685 8.04 -23.21 20.02
N GLY A 686 8.60 -24.40 19.88
CA GLY A 686 9.02 -25.07 18.66
C GLY A 686 8.26 -24.64 17.41
N GLU A 687 8.98 -24.63 16.29
CA GLU A 687 8.54 -24.31 14.92
C GLU A 687 7.35 -23.34 14.83
N VAL A 688 7.60 -22.05 14.53
CA VAL A 688 6.55 -21.06 14.29
C VAL A 688 5.85 -21.42 12.98
N TYR A 689 4.78 -22.15 13.10
CA TYR A 689 3.93 -22.48 11.96
C TYR A 689 3.02 -21.32 11.65
N VAL A 690 3.00 -20.93 10.38
CA VAL A 690 2.02 -19.98 9.84
C VAL A 690 0.68 -20.67 9.80
N TYR A 691 -0.22 -20.29 10.69
CA TYR A 691 -1.59 -20.79 10.66
C TYR A 691 -2.42 -19.95 9.68
N VAL A 692 -2.91 -20.59 8.62
CA VAL A 692 -3.86 -19.97 7.69
C VAL A 692 -5.28 -19.90 8.29
N TYR A 693 -5.50 -20.61 9.37
CA TYR A 693 -6.76 -20.63 10.11
C TYR A 693 -6.53 -21.00 11.58
N GLU A 694 -7.25 -20.32 12.46
CA GLU A 694 -7.33 -20.65 13.90
C GLU A 694 -8.76 -20.47 14.38
N GLU A 695 -9.26 -21.47 15.10
CA GLU A 695 -10.58 -21.42 15.74
C GLU A 695 -10.53 -22.07 17.11
N LYS A 696 -10.95 -21.33 18.13
CA LYS A 696 -11.16 -21.88 19.47
C LYS A 696 -12.55 -22.50 19.54
N VAL A 697 -12.61 -23.84 19.59
CA VAL A 697 -13.84 -24.61 19.69
C VAL A 697 -14.12 -24.91 21.17
N PRO A 698 -15.25 -24.41 21.73
CA PRO A 698 -15.60 -24.65 23.14
C PRO A 698 -15.57 -26.13 23.50
N ASP A 699 -14.99 -26.47 24.66
CA ASP A 699 -14.84 -27.83 25.18
C ASP A 699 -14.06 -28.83 24.31
N PHE A 700 -13.43 -28.33 23.22
CA PHE A 700 -12.72 -29.18 22.27
C PHE A 700 -11.23 -28.82 22.18
N GLY A 701 -10.87 -27.58 22.06
CA GLY A 701 -9.50 -27.06 21.91
C GLY A 701 -9.41 -26.05 20.79
N THR A 702 -8.19 -25.63 20.47
CA THR A 702 -7.91 -24.70 19.39
C THR A 702 -7.53 -25.48 18.12
N VAL A 703 -8.38 -25.38 17.09
CA VAL A 703 -8.12 -25.98 15.78
C VAL A 703 -7.33 -24.99 14.95
N ARG A 704 -6.20 -25.45 14.37
CA ARG A 704 -5.35 -24.64 13.47
C ARG A 704 -5.08 -25.38 12.17
N LEU A 705 -4.92 -24.62 11.11
CA LEU A 705 -4.41 -25.08 9.82
C LEU A 705 -3.14 -24.31 9.49
N ARG A 706 -2.09 -25.02 9.11
CA ARG A 706 -0.93 -24.42 8.46
C ARG A 706 -0.66 -25.09 7.12
N ARG A 707 -0.05 -24.38 6.19
CA ARG A 707 0.41 -25.01 4.96
C ARG A 707 1.35 -26.17 5.28
N LEU A 708 1.22 -27.21 4.51
CA LEU A 708 2.13 -28.34 4.59
C LEU A 708 3.51 -27.90 4.06
N ASP A 709 4.57 -28.19 4.80
CA ASP A 709 5.94 -28.10 4.29
C ASP A 709 6.33 -29.44 3.69
N PRO A 710 6.43 -29.55 2.34
CA PRO A 710 6.68 -30.84 1.70
C PRO A 710 7.93 -31.55 2.20
N ALA A 711 9.01 -30.84 2.49
CA ALA A 711 10.26 -31.42 2.97
C ALA A 711 10.26 -31.63 4.50
N GLY A 712 9.81 -30.60 5.26
CA GLY A 712 9.82 -30.63 6.73
C GLY A 712 8.81 -31.60 7.32
N ASP A 713 7.65 -31.77 6.70
CA ASP A 713 6.58 -32.65 7.18
C ASP A 713 6.61 -34.05 6.56
N ALA A 714 7.52 -34.33 5.63
CA ALA A 714 7.52 -35.58 4.86
C ALA A 714 7.53 -36.83 5.76
N ASP A 715 8.32 -36.85 6.82
CA ASP A 715 8.42 -37.97 7.75
C ASP A 715 7.11 -38.20 8.51
N LEU A 716 6.49 -37.11 8.98
CA LEU A 716 5.23 -37.13 9.69
C LEU A 716 4.11 -37.64 8.80
N VAL A 717 3.98 -37.06 7.61
CA VAL A 717 2.95 -37.41 6.61
C VAL A 717 3.13 -38.85 6.15
N HIS A 718 4.35 -39.25 5.82
CA HIS A 718 4.67 -40.63 5.46
C HIS A 718 4.23 -41.61 6.54
N SER A 719 4.48 -41.30 7.83
CA SER A 719 4.05 -42.14 8.96
C SER A 719 2.53 -42.36 9.03
N TRP A 720 1.73 -41.46 8.44
CA TRP A 720 0.27 -41.52 8.44
C TRP A 720 -0.30 -42.19 7.19
N VAL A 721 0.20 -41.81 5.99
CA VAL A 721 -0.40 -42.20 4.71
C VAL A 721 -0.11 -43.65 4.34
N THR A 722 0.96 -44.24 4.89
CA THR A 722 1.35 -45.65 4.68
C THR A 722 0.63 -46.66 5.56
N GLN A 723 -0.18 -46.20 6.55
CA GLN A 723 -0.92 -47.08 7.43
C GLN A 723 -2.16 -47.70 6.75
N ASP A 724 -2.54 -48.91 7.14
CA ASP A 724 -3.74 -49.60 6.64
C ASP A 724 -5.03 -48.74 6.77
N ARG A 725 -5.12 -47.92 7.79
CA ARG A 725 -6.25 -47.00 8.02
C ARG A 725 -6.37 -45.91 6.95
N ALA A 726 -5.26 -45.55 6.35
CA ALA A 726 -5.17 -44.53 5.28
C ALA A 726 -5.26 -45.12 3.86
N ARG A 727 -5.60 -46.44 3.74
CA ARG A 727 -5.62 -47.17 2.44
C ARG A 727 -6.43 -46.45 1.32
N PHE A 728 -7.39 -45.58 1.67
CA PHE A 728 -8.18 -44.83 0.74
C PHE A 728 -7.54 -43.49 0.36
N TRP A 729 -6.38 -43.17 0.96
CA TRP A 729 -5.60 -41.96 0.62
C TRP A 729 -4.73 -42.17 -0.63
N GLY A 730 -4.46 -43.41 -0.98
CA GLY A 730 -3.76 -43.75 -2.22
C GLY A 730 -2.23 -43.81 -2.15
N MET A 731 -1.63 -43.62 -0.93
CA MET A 731 -0.17 -43.55 -0.77
C MET A 731 0.38 -44.64 0.15
N ARG A 732 -0.31 -45.78 0.26
CA ARG A 732 0.03 -46.87 1.20
C ARG A 732 1.45 -47.44 1.00
N ASP A 733 1.85 -47.57 -0.27
CA ASP A 733 3.13 -48.17 -0.67
C ASP A 733 4.18 -47.09 -1.05
N ALA A 734 3.90 -45.80 -0.78
CA ALA A 734 4.82 -44.72 -1.04
C ALA A 734 6.00 -44.72 -0.06
N ASP A 735 7.20 -44.47 -0.54
CA ASP A 735 8.32 -44.13 0.33
C ASP A 735 8.29 -42.63 0.71
N ARG A 736 9.19 -42.23 1.60
CA ARG A 736 9.27 -40.83 2.06
C ARG A 736 9.51 -39.84 0.91
N ALA A 737 10.41 -40.22 -0.03
CA ALA A 737 10.74 -39.34 -1.14
C ALA A 737 9.53 -39.11 -2.06
N HIS A 738 8.75 -40.16 -2.31
CA HIS A 738 7.52 -40.05 -3.11
C HIS A 738 6.45 -39.20 -2.42
N VAL A 739 6.37 -39.24 -1.06
CA VAL A 739 5.49 -38.35 -0.29
C VAL A 739 5.93 -36.88 -0.46
N GLU A 740 7.23 -36.62 -0.28
CA GLU A 740 7.80 -35.27 -0.46
C GLU A 740 7.55 -34.73 -1.88
N GLU A 741 7.85 -35.50 -2.92
CA GLU A 741 7.63 -35.12 -4.33
C GLU A 741 6.15 -34.84 -4.62
N THR A 742 5.23 -35.68 -4.10
CA THR A 742 3.80 -35.49 -4.31
C THR A 742 3.31 -34.17 -3.71
N TYR A 743 3.70 -33.86 -2.48
CA TYR A 743 3.27 -32.62 -1.85
C TYR A 743 4.00 -31.39 -2.35
N ALA A 744 5.25 -31.50 -2.82
CA ALA A 744 5.94 -30.44 -3.55
C ALA A 744 5.23 -30.13 -4.88
N TYR A 745 4.75 -31.16 -5.58
CA TYR A 745 3.93 -30.98 -6.78
C TYR A 745 2.60 -30.26 -6.43
N VAL A 746 1.88 -30.72 -5.40
CA VAL A 746 0.63 -30.06 -4.95
C VAL A 746 0.88 -28.60 -4.57
N ASP A 747 1.96 -28.30 -3.87
CA ASP A 747 2.33 -26.92 -3.47
C ASP A 747 2.68 -26.03 -4.68
N SER A 748 3.15 -26.60 -5.79
CA SER A 748 3.42 -25.88 -7.04
C SER A 748 2.16 -25.48 -7.82
N LEU A 749 1.00 -26.07 -7.48
CA LEU A 749 -0.25 -25.82 -8.20
C LEU A 749 -1.02 -24.64 -7.58
N PRO A 750 -1.47 -23.66 -8.36
CA PRO A 750 -2.27 -22.55 -7.84
C PRO A 750 -3.70 -22.97 -7.45
N THR A 751 -4.13 -24.14 -7.86
CA THR A 751 -5.50 -24.67 -7.72
C THR A 751 -5.64 -25.73 -6.62
N HIS A 752 -4.53 -26.19 -6.05
CA HIS A 752 -4.51 -27.25 -5.04
C HIS A 752 -3.69 -26.79 -3.83
N HIS A 753 -4.19 -27.04 -2.63
CA HIS A 753 -3.53 -26.65 -1.40
C HIS A 753 -3.58 -27.76 -0.38
N ALA A 754 -2.45 -28.04 0.26
CA ALA A 754 -2.34 -29.01 1.35
C ALA A 754 -2.00 -28.32 2.67
N PHE A 755 -2.65 -28.77 3.73
CA PHE A 755 -2.50 -28.20 5.07
C PHE A 755 -2.27 -29.31 6.11
N LEU A 756 -1.44 -29.02 7.09
CA LEU A 756 -1.40 -29.78 8.33
C LEU A 756 -2.49 -29.25 9.27
N LEU A 757 -3.30 -30.17 9.79
CA LEU A 757 -4.35 -29.89 10.75
C LEU A 757 -3.83 -30.13 12.17
N LEU A 758 -3.95 -29.12 13.02
CA LEU A 758 -3.51 -29.19 14.41
C LEU A 758 -4.68 -28.96 15.38
N LEU A 759 -4.58 -29.57 16.54
CA LEU A 759 -5.44 -29.34 17.71
C LEU A 759 -4.55 -29.05 18.91
N ASP A 760 -4.66 -27.86 19.52
CA ASP A 760 -3.80 -27.39 20.59
C ASP A 760 -2.30 -27.59 20.29
N ASP A 761 -1.91 -27.22 19.04
CA ASP A 761 -0.57 -27.32 18.43
C ASP A 761 -0.07 -28.77 18.14
N GLU A 762 -0.83 -29.78 18.46
CA GLU A 762 -0.50 -31.16 18.12
C GLU A 762 -1.04 -31.53 16.73
N PRO A 763 -0.22 -32.07 15.82
CA PRO A 763 -0.66 -32.50 14.49
C PRO A 763 -1.67 -33.65 14.56
N VAL A 764 -2.87 -33.43 14.02
CA VAL A 764 -4.00 -34.37 14.09
C VAL A 764 -4.53 -34.82 12.75
N GLY A 765 -3.96 -34.33 11.65
CA GLY A 765 -4.37 -34.76 10.31
C GLY A 765 -3.84 -33.92 9.16
N LEU A 766 -4.25 -34.32 7.97
CA LEU A 766 -4.04 -33.60 6.70
C LEU A 766 -5.36 -33.10 6.18
N PHE A 767 -5.34 -31.93 5.61
CA PHE A 767 -6.46 -31.31 4.95
C PHE A 767 -6.02 -30.76 3.59
N GLN A 768 -6.82 -30.99 2.55
CA GLN A 768 -6.55 -30.48 1.20
C GLN A 768 -7.79 -29.77 0.68
N THR A 769 -7.57 -28.69 -0.06
CA THR A 769 -8.57 -28.01 -0.87
C THR A 769 -8.11 -27.96 -2.31
N TYR A 770 -9.04 -28.02 -3.25
CA TYR A 770 -8.72 -27.93 -4.67
C TYR A 770 -9.91 -27.41 -5.48
N GLU A 771 -9.61 -26.87 -6.68
CA GLU A 771 -10.62 -26.47 -7.65
C GLU A 771 -11.01 -27.70 -8.47
N PRO A 772 -12.28 -28.16 -8.41
CA PRO A 772 -12.68 -29.37 -9.12
C PRO A 772 -12.51 -29.31 -10.64
N GLY A 773 -12.58 -28.11 -11.23
CA GLY A 773 -12.34 -27.93 -12.67
C GLY A 773 -10.89 -28.17 -13.12
N ALA A 774 -9.94 -28.14 -12.19
CA ALA A 774 -8.52 -28.40 -12.40
C ALA A 774 -8.08 -29.82 -11.94
N ASP A 775 -9.04 -30.64 -11.48
CA ASP A 775 -8.84 -32.00 -11.01
C ASP A 775 -9.62 -32.97 -11.91
N PRO A 776 -9.18 -34.24 -12.07
CA PRO A 776 -9.94 -35.26 -12.79
C PRO A 776 -11.40 -35.44 -12.35
N LEU A 777 -11.74 -34.97 -11.14
CA LEU A 777 -13.10 -34.94 -10.66
C LEU A 777 -14.01 -34.05 -11.54
N GLY A 778 -13.47 -32.97 -12.10
CA GLY A 778 -14.23 -32.09 -12.99
C GLY A 778 -14.79 -32.74 -14.26
N GLU A 779 -14.21 -33.86 -14.68
CA GLU A 779 -14.73 -34.67 -15.80
C GLU A 779 -15.91 -35.59 -15.38
N CYS A 780 -16.12 -35.75 -14.06
CA CYS A 780 -17.08 -36.71 -13.53
C CYS A 780 -18.44 -36.10 -13.18
N TYR A 781 -18.57 -34.77 -13.14
CA TYR A 781 -19.82 -34.08 -12.84
C TYR A 781 -19.82 -32.65 -13.40
N GLU A 782 -20.98 -32.00 -13.44
CA GLU A 782 -21.08 -30.60 -13.85
C GLU A 782 -20.52 -29.67 -12.73
N VAL A 783 -19.29 -29.14 -12.96
CA VAL A 783 -18.65 -28.19 -12.04
C VAL A 783 -19.35 -26.84 -12.13
N ARG A 784 -19.67 -26.25 -10.98
CA ARG A 784 -20.31 -24.93 -10.87
C ARG A 784 -19.30 -23.89 -10.37
N PRO A 785 -19.43 -22.62 -10.77
CA PRO A 785 -18.66 -21.55 -10.19
C PRO A 785 -18.82 -21.51 -8.65
N GLY A 786 -17.67 -21.48 -7.94
CA GLY A 786 -17.65 -21.53 -6.49
C GLY A 786 -17.69 -22.96 -5.89
N ASP A 787 -17.51 -24.00 -6.69
CA ASP A 787 -17.22 -25.34 -6.17
C ASP A 787 -15.81 -25.44 -5.64
N VAL A 788 -15.63 -26.02 -4.45
CA VAL A 788 -14.33 -26.34 -3.85
C VAL A 788 -14.35 -27.80 -3.41
N GLY A 789 -13.38 -28.56 -3.88
CA GLY A 789 -13.15 -29.93 -3.45
C GLY A 789 -12.35 -29.96 -2.16
N ILE A 790 -12.63 -30.92 -1.27
CA ILE A 790 -11.84 -31.15 -0.05
C ILE A 790 -11.51 -32.62 0.17
N HIS A 791 -10.29 -32.86 0.71
CA HIS A 791 -9.88 -34.15 1.24
C HIS A 791 -9.42 -34.00 2.71
N ILE A 792 -9.72 -34.99 3.54
CA ILE A 792 -9.27 -35.04 4.93
C ILE A 792 -8.74 -36.45 5.29
N LEU A 793 -7.57 -36.47 5.91
CA LEU A 793 -7.01 -37.64 6.59
C LEU A 793 -6.80 -37.29 8.08
N VAL A 794 -7.49 -37.95 8.96
CA VAL A 794 -7.29 -37.80 10.40
C VAL A 794 -6.12 -38.70 10.83
N ALA A 795 -5.15 -38.16 11.57
CA ALA A 795 -3.99 -38.89 12.07
C ALA A 795 -4.38 -39.96 13.10
N PRO A 796 -3.48 -40.95 13.39
CA PRO A 796 -3.67 -41.89 14.49
C PRO A 796 -3.83 -41.17 15.84
N ALA A 797 -4.81 -41.53 16.62
CA ALA A 797 -4.98 -40.90 17.93
C ALA A 797 -3.82 -41.30 18.87
N PRO A 798 -3.19 -40.36 19.56
CA PRO A 798 -2.11 -40.65 20.51
C PRO A 798 -2.61 -41.33 21.82
N GLY A 799 -3.92 -41.50 22.00
CA GLY A 799 -4.56 -42.00 23.20
C GLY A 799 -5.97 -42.54 22.94
N PRO A 800 -6.80 -42.71 23.99
CA PRO A 800 -8.18 -43.23 23.87
C PRO A 800 -9.03 -42.39 22.93
N ALA A 801 -9.95 -43.02 22.19
CA ALA A 801 -10.86 -42.36 21.28
C ALA A 801 -11.71 -41.29 22.01
N ARG A 802 -11.69 -40.06 21.48
CA ARG A 802 -12.43 -38.92 22.01
C ARG A 802 -13.77 -38.81 21.28
N PRO A 803 -14.91 -39.00 21.93
CA PRO A 803 -16.22 -38.92 21.30
C PRO A 803 -16.42 -37.58 20.63
N GLY A 804 -16.93 -37.57 19.41
CA GLY A 804 -17.21 -36.32 18.68
C GLY A 804 -15.99 -35.64 17.98
N PHE A 805 -14.76 -36.14 18.18
CA PHE A 805 -13.50 -35.58 17.69
C PHE A 805 -13.55 -35.24 16.20
N THR A 806 -13.76 -36.25 15.35
CA THR A 806 -13.79 -36.03 13.87
C THR A 806 -14.93 -35.12 13.46
N GLY A 807 -16.05 -35.10 14.19
CA GLY A 807 -17.18 -34.20 13.91
C GLY A 807 -16.86 -32.75 14.23
N ALA A 808 -16.12 -32.47 15.29
CA ALA A 808 -15.69 -31.14 15.66
C ALA A 808 -14.67 -30.61 14.65
N LEU A 809 -13.67 -31.40 14.28
CA LEU A 809 -12.73 -31.05 13.22
C LEU A 809 -13.43 -30.74 11.90
N MET A 810 -14.34 -31.61 11.45
CA MET A 810 -15.06 -31.40 10.18
C MET A 810 -15.87 -30.10 10.19
N ARG A 811 -16.52 -29.74 11.30
CA ARG A 811 -17.24 -28.46 11.41
C ARG A 811 -16.31 -27.26 11.30
N SER A 812 -15.11 -27.31 11.91
CA SER A 812 -14.09 -26.25 11.77
C SER A 812 -13.59 -26.12 10.34
N LEU A 813 -13.30 -27.25 9.68
CA LEU A 813 -12.83 -27.26 8.29
C LEU A 813 -13.89 -26.73 7.32
N ILE A 814 -15.16 -27.10 7.50
CA ILE A 814 -16.29 -26.56 6.71
C ILE A 814 -16.38 -25.03 6.92
N ARG A 815 -16.26 -24.54 8.16
CA ARG A 815 -16.26 -23.08 8.43
C ARG A 815 -15.07 -22.39 7.77
N TYR A 816 -13.89 -22.99 7.80
CA TYR A 816 -12.72 -22.48 7.10
C TYR A 816 -12.98 -22.33 5.60
N VAL A 817 -13.43 -23.38 4.93
CA VAL A 817 -13.70 -23.36 3.49
C VAL A 817 -14.81 -22.35 3.17
N LEU A 818 -15.87 -22.31 3.97
CA LEU A 818 -16.96 -21.35 3.80
C LEU A 818 -16.63 -19.94 4.30
N SER A 819 -15.49 -19.70 4.91
CA SER A 819 -15.06 -18.32 5.23
C SER A 819 -14.71 -17.53 3.98
N ASP A 820 -14.32 -18.21 2.89
CA ASP A 820 -14.21 -17.56 1.57
C ASP A 820 -15.62 -17.36 0.97
N PRO A 821 -16.06 -16.11 0.81
CA PRO A 821 -17.38 -15.83 0.24
C PRO A 821 -17.57 -16.27 -1.21
N ALA A 822 -16.47 -16.51 -1.95
CA ALA A 822 -16.54 -17.03 -3.30
C ALA A 822 -16.99 -18.50 -3.36
N VAL A 823 -16.77 -19.24 -2.27
CA VAL A 823 -17.16 -20.65 -2.18
C VAL A 823 -18.68 -20.75 -2.05
N ARG A 824 -19.31 -21.44 -2.97
CA ARG A 824 -20.77 -21.68 -3.00
C ARG A 824 -21.13 -23.08 -2.56
N ARG A 825 -20.26 -24.02 -2.88
CA ARG A 825 -20.53 -25.44 -2.62
C ARG A 825 -19.23 -26.19 -2.33
N ILE A 826 -19.24 -27.03 -1.29
CA ILE A 826 -18.14 -27.96 -1.01
C ILE A 826 -18.44 -29.30 -1.65
N VAL A 827 -17.49 -29.89 -2.31
CA VAL A 827 -17.60 -31.18 -3.01
C VAL A 827 -16.64 -32.18 -2.38
N VAL A 828 -17.10 -33.40 -2.17
CA VAL A 828 -16.29 -34.52 -1.69
C VAL A 828 -16.61 -35.79 -2.50
N GLU A 829 -15.60 -36.66 -2.65
CA GLU A 829 -15.72 -37.90 -3.44
C GLU A 829 -15.06 -39.10 -2.75
N PRO A 830 -15.54 -39.50 -1.55
CA PRO A 830 -15.00 -40.66 -0.87
C PRO A 830 -15.19 -41.94 -1.72
N ASP A 831 -14.20 -42.84 -1.61
CA ASP A 831 -14.30 -44.18 -2.21
C ASP A 831 -15.58 -44.87 -1.73
N VAL A 832 -16.35 -45.52 -2.63
CA VAL A 832 -17.62 -46.17 -2.27
C VAL A 832 -17.46 -47.26 -1.20
N ARG A 833 -16.26 -47.84 -1.08
CA ARG A 833 -15.89 -48.79 -0.01
C ARG A 833 -15.61 -48.13 1.33
N ASN A 834 -15.41 -46.84 1.39
CA ASN A 834 -15.16 -46.12 2.63
C ASN A 834 -16.46 -45.65 3.30
N VAL A 835 -17.24 -46.62 3.76
CA VAL A 835 -18.55 -46.39 4.36
C VAL A 835 -18.48 -45.39 5.52
N LYS A 836 -17.40 -45.45 6.33
CA LYS A 836 -17.22 -44.53 7.48
C LYS A 836 -17.06 -43.08 7.04
N SER A 837 -16.36 -42.82 5.94
CA SER A 837 -16.22 -41.48 5.38
C SER A 837 -17.56 -40.98 4.83
N ILE A 838 -18.27 -41.81 4.09
CA ILE A 838 -19.58 -41.46 3.51
C ILE A 838 -20.56 -41.11 4.62
N GLU A 839 -20.67 -41.95 5.65
CA GLU A 839 -21.53 -41.68 6.82
C GLU A 839 -21.12 -40.37 7.56
N ARG A 840 -19.82 -40.07 7.60
CA ARG A 840 -19.32 -38.84 8.22
C ARG A 840 -19.77 -37.62 7.43
N MET A 841 -19.67 -37.67 6.08
CA MET A 841 -20.14 -36.58 5.23
C MET A 841 -21.63 -36.32 5.41
N VAL A 842 -22.47 -37.37 5.41
CA VAL A 842 -23.90 -37.25 5.66
C VAL A 842 -24.18 -36.58 7.02
N ARG A 843 -23.50 -37.04 8.08
CA ARG A 843 -23.67 -36.43 9.43
C ARG A 843 -23.16 -34.99 9.49
N SER A 844 -22.28 -34.57 8.58
CA SER A 844 -21.78 -33.21 8.48
C SER A 844 -22.65 -32.31 7.58
N GLY A 845 -23.77 -32.84 7.06
CA GLY A 845 -24.73 -32.08 6.26
C GLY A 845 -24.60 -32.22 4.74
N PHE A 846 -23.67 -33.04 4.26
CA PHE A 846 -23.52 -33.26 2.82
C PHE A 846 -24.68 -34.11 2.28
N VAL A 847 -25.16 -33.75 1.09
CA VAL A 847 -26.17 -34.49 0.33
C VAL A 847 -25.44 -35.40 -0.66
N LEU A 848 -25.75 -36.69 -0.61
CA LEU A 848 -25.15 -37.68 -1.52
C LEU A 848 -25.62 -37.48 -2.95
N GLY A 849 -24.65 -37.49 -3.86
CA GLY A 849 -24.87 -37.48 -5.32
C GLY A 849 -24.69 -38.88 -5.95
N GLU A 850 -24.32 -38.89 -7.21
CA GLU A 850 -24.12 -40.14 -7.99
C GLU A 850 -22.79 -40.82 -7.66
N GLU A 851 -22.68 -42.09 -8.01
CA GLU A 851 -21.41 -42.79 -8.05
C GLU A 851 -20.71 -42.50 -9.38
N VAL A 852 -19.44 -42.12 -9.29
CA VAL A 852 -18.59 -41.79 -10.41
C VAL A 852 -17.37 -42.69 -10.46
N ALA A 853 -16.88 -42.95 -11.67
CA ALA A 853 -15.66 -43.72 -11.87
C ALA A 853 -14.49 -42.77 -12.14
N LYS A 854 -13.53 -42.72 -11.21
CA LYS A 854 -12.24 -42.06 -11.40
C LYS A 854 -11.19 -43.11 -11.81
N PRO A 855 -10.08 -42.71 -12.43
CA PRO A 855 -9.03 -43.67 -12.83
C PRO A 855 -8.55 -44.56 -11.68
N GLU A 856 -8.47 -43.98 -10.46
CA GLU A 856 -7.93 -44.68 -9.27
C GLU A 856 -9.00 -45.32 -8.39
N LYS A 857 -10.28 -44.95 -8.51
CA LYS A 857 -11.34 -45.43 -7.61
C LYS A 857 -12.75 -45.22 -8.16
N ARG A 858 -13.70 -46.00 -7.63
CA ARG A 858 -15.12 -45.60 -7.69
C ARG A 858 -15.45 -44.75 -6.50
N ALA A 859 -15.97 -43.57 -6.72
CA ALA A 859 -16.26 -42.57 -5.68
C ALA A 859 -17.76 -42.28 -5.61
N ARG A 860 -18.21 -41.92 -4.42
CA ARG A 860 -19.55 -41.39 -4.17
C ARG A 860 -19.46 -39.87 -4.04
N LEU A 861 -20.03 -39.13 -4.97
CA LEU A 861 -20.11 -37.68 -4.85
C LEU A 861 -20.99 -37.29 -3.65
N ALA A 862 -20.61 -36.23 -2.96
CA ALA A 862 -21.46 -35.58 -1.99
C ALA A 862 -21.20 -34.07 -1.96
N PHE A 863 -22.24 -33.31 -1.73
CA PHE A 863 -22.25 -31.85 -1.86
C PHE A 863 -22.77 -31.21 -0.59
N LEU A 864 -22.13 -30.11 -0.18
CA LEU A 864 -22.61 -29.23 0.88
C LEU A 864 -22.77 -27.83 0.31
N GLU A 865 -24.00 -27.40 0.08
CA GLU A 865 -24.31 -26.04 -0.35
C GLU A 865 -24.04 -25.05 0.79
N ARG A 866 -23.58 -23.85 0.44
CA ARG A 866 -23.51 -22.76 1.42
C ARG A 866 -24.90 -22.49 1.98
N PRO A 867 -25.10 -22.47 3.29
CA PRO A 867 -26.38 -22.10 3.88
C PRO A 867 -26.83 -20.71 3.37
N PRO A 868 -28.08 -20.50 3.03
CA PRO A 868 -28.57 -19.17 2.73
C PRO A 868 -28.36 -18.29 3.96
N THR A 869 -27.83 -17.08 3.74
CA THR A 869 -27.73 -16.08 4.81
C THR A 869 -29.15 -15.84 5.36
N PRO A 870 -29.41 -15.99 6.67
CA PRO A 870 -30.74 -15.72 7.19
C PRO A 870 -31.15 -14.29 6.81
N PRO A 871 -32.40 -14.06 6.44
CA PRO A 871 -32.91 -12.70 6.21
C PRO A 871 -32.64 -11.90 7.50
N LEU A 872 -32.07 -10.73 7.36
CA LEU A 872 -31.85 -9.79 8.47
C LEU A 872 -33.20 -9.50 9.14
N PRO A 873 -33.28 -9.49 10.49
CA PRO A 873 -34.46 -9.14 11.22
C PRO A 873 -34.92 -7.70 10.98
#